data_5bca0ca9ee485f1617249385cd2c524f
#
_entry.id   5bca0ca9ee485f1617249385cd2c524f
#
_cell.length_a   1.000
_cell.length_b   1.000
_cell.length_c   1.000
_cell.angle_alpha   90.00
_cell.angle_beta   90.00
_cell.angle_gamma   90.00
#
_symmetry.space_group_name_H-M   'P 1'
#
loop_
_entity.id
_entity.type
_entity.pdbx_description
1 polymer ?
#
loop_
_entity_poly.entity_id
_entity_poly.type
_entity_poly.pdbx_seq_one_letter_code
_entity_poly.pdbx_strand_id
1 'polypeptide(L)'
;MRPLVSALCAFALLPAFAGVAGLDAVSRGADPTGQRDSAAVMQKALDELNRAGGGTLYLPPGKYRLEKPLYVEGGNSIRGAGSSAANWPANRPTILCVAFGRGDTNLVKNAAVKLRGGASLRDVAIWHPDQRFEDPVPYPASIWGDGHTSVVDVTLVNSWCGFYNNHCSSMLVRGFRGTALNMGIRAAYAFDVPRIEHVAFDPAYWAASGLPGSPKTPSAVRKLEMWAENNLIAIVAGEQDWGYWWDVFVDHAKGGIFLTVVPDDKGERMNPGNIAAGKVVMRNVQVGIEMKNVGYPGFLLTYGDIQARLCCMHYSKVPDYSKFHAVGIKPYYSWNAAVQVTGVKFSGAKTLFRSDKDKDGLIYCINFNDCTFSDWKDCAISQLRGSLVASNCRFSGKGAIHPGENLSQIVLSGNMFSGEAFAVKPSASTVVARDDREKGVVSLPYDIPEPKEREFKGKVFDVLDYGATPGKVDDIPVKDSSPAFAAALAAAGKAGGGTVFAPAGVYRIARGIKVPSGVELRGSFEAQHYGNSTHRGTQLYVYAGKGDPASAPLITLEPDAGVGGFTVYYPEQGVTDDSSADEALRVKRYPPTLRTAPRCQVRNMAIVNAWTAIDAITVRSDGLFVTDVTGGALDAGVIVGHGTTGGLFRDVHFNYTGWVGQGKYENHPRGDDWDKTTTCGMFADFTTRVTRGFVLCDAKEVKLHSCFCIMVAEGISLEKDPYTGGSFRGSTWGLAFDANTNGIVGHRGAEPKFVANCAMGVFSRQQGGYFVKTEPGFAGAIASVNSEIWSGRSRIVYLEGGRTILSQFLSWCCYEGVVKKGASLTVCGATFASNNGNDKGEKTTITYERGSSGAVCGSVDGRRFLKVVDETGGKLAWRNNGVRID
;
A
#
# COMPACT_ATOMS: atom_id res chain seq x y z
N MET A 1 -14.19 67.80 25.59
CA MET A 1 -14.17 67.43 24.14
C MET A 1 -12.99 66.48 23.88
N ARG A 2 -13.30 65.23 23.67
CA ARG A 2 -12.32 64.22 23.21
C ARG A 2 -12.78 63.80 21.83
N PRO A 3 -11.90 63.75 20.84
CA PRO A 3 -12.30 63.22 19.52
C PRO A 3 -12.32 61.70 19.51
N LEU A 4 -13.40 61.12 18.96
CA LEU A 4 -13.49 59.72 18.56
C LEU A 4 -12.47 59.45 17.46
N VAL A 5 -11.56 58.52 17.71
CA VAL A 5 -10.75 57.89 16.66
C VAL A 5 -11.50 56.64 16.21
N SER A 6 -12.09 56.72 15.04
CA SER A 6 -12.63 55.56 14.32
C SER A 6 -11.45 54.71 13.82
N ALA A 7 -11.24 53.56 14.43
CA ALA A 7 -10.35 52.51 13.93
C ALA A 7 -11.00 51.86 12.70
N LEU A 8 -10.61 52.26 11.51
CA LEU A 8 -10.76 51.46 10.31
C LEU A 8 -9.90 50.19 10.47
N CYS A 9 -10.52 49.07 10.76
CA CYS A 9 -9.89 47.78 10.57
C CYS A 9 -9.67 47.58 9.06
N ALA A 10 -8.44 47.89 8.64
CA ALA A 10 -7.98 47.44 7.34
C ALA A 10 -7.93 45.91 7.37
N PHE A 11 -8.90 45.28 6.75
CA PHE A 11 -8.78 43.89 6.35
C PHE A 11 -7.60 43.81 5.37
N ALA A 12 -6.45 43.43 5.86
CA ALA A 12 -5.39 42.97 4.98
C ALA A 12 -5.94 41.79 4.19
N LEU A 13 -6.23 42.00 2.94
CA LEU A 13 -6.42 40.96 1.94
C LEU A 13 -5.14 40.14 1.96
N LEU A 14 -5.15 39.00 2.69
CA LEU A 14 -4.15 37.96 2.52
C LEU A 14 -4.15 37.59 1.03
N PRO A 15 -2.97 37.42 0.42
CA PRO A 15 -2.91 37.03 -0.97
C PRO A 15 -3.81 35.82 -1.16
N ALA A 16 -4.75 35.93 -2.08
CA ALA A 16 -5.52 34.79 -2.56
C ALA A 16 -4.52 33.68 -2.80
N PHE A 17 -4.76 32.49 -2.25
CA PHE A 17 -4.02 31.29 -2.60
C PHE A 17 -4.27 31.06 -4.09
N ALA A 18 -3.50 31.74 -4.92
CA ALA A 18 -3.51 31.58 -6.35
C ALA A 18 -2.94 30.20 -6.63
N GLY A 19 -3.79 29.24 -6.97
CA GLY A 19 -3.32 27.93 -7.43
C GLY A 19 -4.12 26.72 -7.05
N VAL A 20 -5.31 26.81 -6.47
CA VAL A 20 -6.18 25.64 -6.31
C VAL A 20 -7.23 25.64 -7.42
N ALA A 21 -7.08 24.66 -8.29
CA ALA A 21 -8.03 24.42 -9.36
C ALA A 21 -9.26 23.71 -8.79
N GLY A 22 -10.43 24.31 -8.91
CA GLY A 22 -11.69 23.75 -8.40
C GLY A 22 -12.72 24.82 -8.07
N LEU A 23 -13.86 24.39 -7.51
CA LEU A 23 -14.87 25.29 -6.99
C LEU A 23 -14.53 25.74 -5.57
N ASP A 24 -14.45 27.03 -5.33
CA ASP A 24 -14.27 27.60 -4.00
C ASP A 24 -15.60 27.61 -3.23
N ALA A 25 -15.66 26.94 -2.08
CA ALA A 25 -16.88 26.81 -1.30
C ALA A 25 -17.38 28.15 -0.72
N VAL A 26 -16.46 29.05 -0.32
CA VAL A 26 -16.82 30.36 0.22
C VAL A 26 -17.43 31.26 -0.87
N SER A 27 -16.86 31.22 -2.07
CA SER A 27 -17.45 31.95 -3.20
C SER A 27 -18.85 31.44 -3.59
N ARG A 28 -19.19 30.21 -3.21
CA ARG A 28 -20.52 29.59 -3.38
C ARG A 28 -21.45 29.87 -2.20
N GLY A 29 -20.99 30.56 -1.16
CA GLY A 29 -21.78 30.96 0.00
C GLY A 29 -21.62 30.10 1.25
N ALA A 30 -20.65 29.20 1.30
CA ALA A 30 -20.29 28.47 2.53
C ALA A 30 -19.72 29.44 3.57
N ASP A 31 -20.08 29.24 4.84
CA ASP A 31 -19.66 30.10 5.96
C ASP A 31 -18.36 29.57 6.62
N PRO A 32 -17.21 30.25 6.42
CA PRO A 32 -15.95 29.80 7.01
C PRO A 32 -15.81 30.19 8.50
N THR A 33 -16.82 30.84 9.10
CA THR A 33 -16.81 31.19 10.53
C THR A 33 -17.35 30.06 11.41
N GLY A 34 -18.14 29.13 10.82
CA GLY A 34 -18.78 28.02 11.51
C GLY A 34 -20.04 28.41 12.30
N GLN A 35 -20.59 29.60 12.06
CA GLN A 35 -21.81 30.06 12.70
C GLN A 35 -23.08 29.55 12.00
N ARG A 36 -23.03 29.48 10.67
CA ARG A 36 -24.17 29.00 9.86
C ARG A 36 -23.86 27.62 9.26
N ASP A 37 -24.91 26.84 9.00
CA ASP A 37 -24.80 25.57 8.31
C ASP A 37 -24.28 25.76 6.87
N SER A 38 -23.21 25.09 6.54
CA SER A 38 -22.59 25.07 5.21
C SER A 38 -22.90 23.81 4.41
N ALA A 39 -23.53 22.81 5.04
CA ALA A 39 -23.71 21.50 4.41
C ALA A 39 -24.53 21.56 3.12
N ALA A 40 -25.62 22.35 3.11
CA ALA A 40 -26.48 22.47 1.92
C ALA A 40 -25.76 23.13 0.75
N VAL A 41 -24.98 24.17 1.03
CA VAL A 41 -24.21 24.91 0.00
C VAL A 41 -23.08 24.05 -0.56
N MET A 42 -22.36 23.37 0.32
CA MET A 42 -21.29 22.44 -0.08
C MET A 42 -21.82 21.27 -0.90
N GLN A 43 -22.98 20.69 -0.50
CA GLN A 43 -23.59 19.60 -1.25
C GLN A 43 -24.00 20.05 -2.66
N LYS A 44 -24.62 21.26 -2.77
CA LYS A 44 -24.96 21.80 -4.09
C LYS A 44 -23.75 21.99 -5.00
N ALA A 45 -22.61 22.43 -4.44
CA ALA A 45 -21.36 22.56 -5.18
C ALA A 45 -20.79 21.19 -5.62
N LEU A 46 -20.86 20.18 -4.75
CA LEU A 46 -20.48 18.80 -5.08
C LEU A 46 -21.38 18.20 -6.16
N ASP A 47 -22.68 18.48 -6.12
CA ASP A 47 -23.62 18.02 -7.13
C ASP A 47 -23.37 18.72 -8.50
N GLU A 48 -22.93 19.97 -8.48
CA GLU A 48 -22.48 20.69 -9.68
C GLU A 48 -21.25 20.03 -10.30
N LEU A 49 -20.23 19.76 -9.49
CA LEU A 49 -19.02 19.04 -9.91
C LEU A 49 -19.36 17.64 -10.45
N ASN A 50 -20.27 16.95 -9.79
CA ASN A 50 -20.68 15.60 -10.22
C ASN A 50 -21.32 15.64 -11.62
N ARG A 51 -22.16 16.63 -11.88
CA ARG A 51 -22.78 16.85 -13.22
C ARG A 51 -21.77 17.27 -14.28
N ALA A 52 -20.70 17.95 -13.87
CA ALA A 52 -19.60 18.34 -14.77
C ALA A 52 -18.63 17.18 -15.08
N GLY A 53 -18.83 15.99 -14.46
CA GLY A 53 -17.99 14.81 -14.66
C GLY A 53 -16.93 14.60 -13.57
N GLY A 54 -16.85 15.47 -12.60
CA GLY A 54 -15.93 15.39 -11.45
C GLY A 54 -15.23 16.72 -11.19
N GLY A 55 -14.46 16.77 -10.11
CA GLY A 55 -13.69 17.96 -9.75
C GLY A 55 -13.47 18.12 -8.25
N THR A 56 -12.87 19.24 -7.86
CA THR A 56 -12.50 19.53 -6.49
C THR A 56 -13.36 20.64 -5.90
N LEU A 57 -13.99 20.38 -4.76
CA LEU A 57 -14.54 21.43 -3.89
C LEU A 57 -13.43 21.85 -2.92
N TYR A 58 -12.93 23.05 -3.11
CA TYR A 58 -11.92 23.64 -2.24
C TYR A 58 -12.55 24.40 -1.08
N LEU A 59 -12.06 24.13 0.10
CA LEU A 59 -12.47 24.78 1.36
C LEU A 59 -11.32 25.65 1.87
N PRO A 60 -11.35 26.98 1.70
CA PRO A 60 -10.41 27.91 2.31
C PRO A 60 -10.23 27.69 3.82
N PRO A 61 -9.17 28.26 4.45
CA PRO A 61 -9.00 28.17 5.90
C PRO A 61 -10.23 28.68 6.64
N GLY A 62 -10.75 27.89 7.60
CA GLY A 62 -11.92 28.27 8.37
C GLY A 62 -12.60 27.09 9.03
N LYS A 63 -13.72 27.38 9.71
CA LYS A 63 -14.61 26.39 10.31
C LYS A 63 -15.89 26.33 9.48
N TYR A 64 -16.26 25.15 9.03
CA TYR A 64 -17.48 24.92 8.25
C TYR A 64 -18.43 24.04 9.06
N ARG A 65 -19.52 24.64 9.55
CA ARG A 65 -20.54 23.92 10.31
C ARG A 65 -21.33 23.00 9.41
N LEU A 66 -21.49 21.77 9.80
CA LEU A 66 -22.30 20.76 9.12
C LEU A 66 -23.42 20.29 10.04
N GLU A 67 -24.66 20.46 9.63
CA GLU A 67 -25.86 20.00 10.35
C GLU A 67 -26.46 18.73 9.72
N LYS A 68 -25.83 18.24 8.64
CA LYS A 68 -26.18 17.00 7.93
C LYS A 68 -25.00 16.44 7.17
N PRO A 69 -25.05 15.13 6.77
CA PRO A 69 -24.01 14.50 5.98
C PRO A 69 -23.71 15.19 4.65
N LEU A 70 -22.45 15.05 4.20
CA LEU A 70 -21.99 15.36 2.84
C LEU A 70 -21.80 14.05 2.06
N TYR A 71 -22.27 14.03 0.81
CA TYR A 71 -22.11 12.92 -0.13
C TYR A 71 -21.14 13.35 -1.23
N VAL A 72 -20.05 12.60 -1.36
CA VAL A 72 -19.00 12.86 -2.35
C VAL A 72 -18.97 11.68 -3.31
N GLU A 73 -19.48 11.89 -4.50
CA GLU A 73 -19.55 10.87 -5.55
C GLU A 73 -18.23 10.75 -6.31
N GLY A 74 -18.04 9.64 -7.01
CA GLY A 74 -16.81 9.32 -7.73
C GLY A 74 -16.31 10.42 -8.67
N GLY A 75 -15.01 10.63 -8.69
CA GLY A 75 -14.35 11.68 -9.43
C GLY A 75 -14.40 13.05 -8.75
N ASN A 76 -15.08 13.18 -7.60
CA ASN A 76 -15.10 14.40 -6.81
C ASN A 76 -14.16 14.30 -5.60
N SER A 77 -13.65 15.45 -5.22
CA SER A 77 -12.79 15.61 -4.04
C SER A 77 -13.25 16.79 -3.19
N ILE A 78 -13.18 16.64 -1.87
CA ILE A 78 -13.15 17.78 -0.96
C ILE A 78 -11.69 17.99 -0.56
N ARG A 79 -11.18 19.21 -0.76
CA ARG A 79 -9.83 19.60 -0.36
C ARG A 79 -9.86 20.83 0.52
N GLY A 80 -9.24 20.75 1.69
CA GLY A 80 -9.02 21.90 2.56
C GLY A 80 -7.70 22.60 2.31
N ALA A 81 -7.43 23.61 3.12
CA ALA A 81 -6.17 24.35 3.13
C ALA A 81 -5.12 23.73 4.06
N GLY A 82 -5.49 22.71 4.82
CA GLY A 82 -4.63 22.01 5.77
C GLY A 82 -5.42 21.38 6.90
N SER A 83 -4.87 20.34 7.51
CA SER A 83 -5.55 19.52 8.52
C SER A 83 -5.10 19.77 9.97
N SER A 84 -4.01 20.50 10.21
CA SER A 84 -3.48 20.67 11.57
C SER A 84 -4.35 21.61 12.39
N ALA A 85 -5.17 21.08 13.27
CA ALA A 85 -5.97 21.84 14.22
C ALA A 85 -5.17 22.30 15.47
N ALA A 86 -3.90 21.95 15.59
CA ALA A 86 -3.07 22.34 16.72
C ALA A 86 -2.97 23.86 16.85
N ASN A 87 -3.06 24.35 18.10
CA ASN A 87 -2.95 25.77 18.42
C ASN A 87 -3.97 26.69 17.71
N TRP A 88 -5.21 26.23 17.50
CA TRP A 88 -6.28 27.11 17.02
C TRP A 88 -6.47 28.31 17.98
N PRO A 89 -6.62 29.58 17.52
CA PRO A 89 -6.74 29.99 16.10
C PRO A 89 -5.41 30.46 15.46
N ALA A 90 -4.26 30.20 16.06
CA ALA A 90 -2.97 30.61 15.50
C ALA A 90 -2.69 29.88 14.16
N ASN A 91 -2.92 28.57 14.11
CA ASN A 91 -3.00 27.83 12.87
C ASN A 91 -4.43 27.94 12.31
N ARG A 92 -4.54 28.17 11.03
CA ARG A 92 -5.82 28.27 10.35
C ARG A 92 -6.02 27.13 9.34
N PRO A 93 -6.26 25.89 9.82
CA PRO A 93 -6.63 24.79 8.92
C PRO A 93 -8.07 24.95 8.44
N THR A 94 -8.48 24.04 7.56
CA THR A 94 -9.88 23.82 7.24
C THR A 94 -10.47 22.83 8.23
N ILE A 95 -11.52 23.22 8.96
CA ILE A 95 -12.19 22.40 9.98
C ILE A 95 -13.64 22.14 9.60
N LEU A 96 -14.01 20.89 9.44
CA LEU A 96 -15.40 20.45 9.35
C LEU A 96 -15.97 20.29 10.76
N CYS A 97 -16.90 21.17 11.13
CA CYS A 97 -17.55 21.16 12.45
C CYS A 97 -18.84 20.34 12.38
N VAL A 98 -18.79 19.09 12.78
CA VAL A 98 -19.95 18.16 12.71
C VAL A 98 -20.87 18.41 13.90
N ALA A 99 -21.97 19.12 13.66
CA ALA A 99 -22.92 19.58 14.68
C ALA A 99 -24.21 18.71 14.72
N PHE A 100 -24.10 17.44 14.39
CA PHE A 100 -25.22 16.48 14.40
C PHE A 100 -24.75 15.10 14.83
N GLY A 101 -25.70 14.18 15.09
CA GLY A 101 -25.42 12.79 15.37
C GLY A 101 -24.97 12.48 16.80
N ARG A 102 -25.04 13.41 17.75
CA ARG A 102 -24.70 13.16 19.15
C ARG A 102 -25.58 12.07 19.75
N GLY A 103 -24.98 11.01 20.30
CA GLY A 103 -25.68 9.86 20.87
C GLY A 103 -26.15 8.82 19.86
N ASP A 104 -25.95 9.05 18.55
CA ASP A 104 -26.29 8.07 17.52
C ASP A 104 -25.23 6.96 17.47
N THR A 105 -25.64 5.73 17.70
CA THR A 105 -24.76 4.55 17.67
C THR A 105 -24.64 3.93 16.29
N ASN A 106 -25.45 4.34 15.32
CA ASN A 106 -25.36 3.86 13.96
C ASN A 106 -24.19 4.56 13.22
N LEU A 107 -23.08 3.85 13.05
CA LEU A 107 -21.87 4.41 12.48
C LEU A 107 -22.00 4.79 10.99
N VAL A 108 -22.97 4.23 10.27
CA VAL A 108 -23.06 4.32 8.80
C VAL A 108 -24.10 5.34 8.33
N LYS A 109 -25.32 5.29 8.89
CA LYS A 109 -26.48 6.03 8.36
C LYS A 109 -26.21 7.53 8.24
N ASN A 110 -25.67 8.12 9.29
CA ASN A 110 -25.41 9.55 9.42
C ASN A 110 -23.92 9.87 9.48
N ALA A 111 -23.05 9.09 8.81
CA ALA A 111 -21.64 9.42 8.73
C ALA A 111 -21.42 10.81 8.11
N ALA A 112 -20.51 11.61 8.69
CA ALA A 112 -20.44 13.05 8.36
C ALA A 112 -20.02 13.33 6.91
N VAL A 113 -19.04 12.58 6.40
CA VAL A 113 -18.62 12.64 5.00
C VAL A 113 -18.70 11.24 4.41
N LYS A 114 -19.47 11.05 3.35
CA LYS A 114 -19.64 9.77 2.66
C LYS A 114 -18.95 9.82 1.32
N LEU A 115 -17.91 8.99 1.17
CA LEU A 115 -17.11 8.87 -0.03
C LEU A 115 -17.52 7.64 -0.83
N ARG A 116 -17.71 7.79 -2.14
CA ARG A 116 -18.08 6.69 -3.04
C ARG A 116 -17.24 6.67 -4.30
N GLY A 117 -16.91 5.48 -4.77
CA GLY A 117 -16.47 5.20 -6.14
C GLY A 117 -15.39 6.11 -6.73
N GLY A 118 -14.26 6.32 -6.06
CA GLY A 118 -13.17 7.19 -6.53
C GLY A 118 -13.24 8.62 -5.96
N ALA A 119 -14.02 8.80 -4.91
CA ALA A 119 -14.06 10.06 -4.18
C ALA A 119 -12.91 10.21 -3.19
N SER A 120 -12.54 11.45 -2.87
CA SER A 120 -11.50 11.73 -1.88
C SER A 120 -11.84 12.87 -0.93
N LEU A 121 -11.25 12.78 0.28
CA LEU A 121 -11.23 13.85 1.28
C LEU A 121 -9.78 14.10 1.68
N ARG A 122 -9.32 15.35 1.57
CA ARG A 122 -7.94 15.67 1.95
C ARG A 122 -7.76 17.04 2.57
N ASP A 123 -6.68 17.17 3.34
CA ASP A 123 -6.22 18.45 3.93
C ASP A 123 -7.27 19.12 4.85
N VAL A 124 -8.02 18.34 5.65
CA VAL A 124 -9.05 18.87 6.57
C VAL A 124 -8.90 18.31 7.98
N ALA A 125 -9.35 19.08 8.96
CA ALA A 125 -9.63 18.59 10.31
C ALA A 125 -11.13 18.31 10.48
N ILE A 126 -11.49 17.32 11.33
CA ILE A 126 -12.88 17.03 11.68
C ILE A 126 -13.04 17.18 13.19
N TRP A 127 -13.99 18.00 13.59
CA TRP A 127 -14.28 18.33 14.98
C TRP A 127 -15.77 18.22 15.30
N HIS A 128 -16.09 17.54 16.42
CA HIS A 128 -17.43 17.42 16.96
C HIS A 128 -17.56 18.39 18.14
N PRO A 129 -18.17 19.58 17.96
CA PRO A 129 -18.18 20.65 18.97
C PRO A 129 -18.92 20.28 20.26
N ASP A 130 -19.90 19.37 20.19
CA ASP A 130 -20.69 18.94 21.33
C ASP A 130 -20.17 17.68 22.04
N GLN A 131 -19.02 17.13 21.60
CA GLN A 131 -18.35 16.02 22.28
C GLN A 131 -17.62 16.54 23.53
N ARG A 132 -17.67 15.75 24.60
CA ARG A 132 -17.06 16.07 25.89
C ARG A 132 -16.07 15.00 26.29
N PHE A 133 -14.87 15.37 26.71
CA PHE A 133 -13.86 14.41 27.15
C PHE A 133 -14.17 13.85 28.55
N GLU A 134 -14.97 14.55 29.35
CA GLU A 134 -15.43 14.10 30.67
C GLU A 134 -16.38 12.91 30.59
N ASP A 135 -17.22 12.89 29.55
CA ASP A 135 -18.25 11.88 29.31
C ASP A 135 -18.46 11.71 27.80
N PRO A 136 -17.52 11.02 27.10
CA PRO A 136 -17.64 10.81 25.67
C PRO A 136 -18.87 9.98 25.30
N VAL A 137 -19.58 10.42 24.27
CA VAL A 137 -20.76 9.75 23.78
C VAL A 137 -20.61 9.31 22.32
N PRO A 138 -21.36 8.27 21.86
CA PRO A 138 -21.33 7.83 20.48
C PRO A 138 -21.69 8.93 19.48
N TYR A 139 -21.06 8.87 18.32
CA TYR A 139 -21.40 9.59 17.09
C TYR A 139 -21.25 8.63 15.89
N PRO A 140 -21.93 8.90 14.77
CA PRO A 140 -21.64 8.24 13.50
C PRO A 140 -20.18 8.39 13.11
N ALA A 141 -19.71 7.57 12.16
CA ALA A 141 -18.37 7.72 11.65
C ALA A 141 -18.14 9.13 11.05
N SER A 142 -16.97 9.70 11.31
CA SER A 142 -16.58 10.96 10.71
C SER A 142 -16.46 10.85 9.19
N ILE A 143 -15.97 9.70 8.72
CA ILE A 143 -15.87 9.38 7.30
C ILE A 143 -16.35 7.96 7.07
N TRP A 144 -17.19 7.77 6.06
CA TRP A 144 -17.61 6.47 5.56
C TRP A 144 -17.16 6.33 4.11
N GLY A 145 -16.60 5.17 3.75
CA GLY A 145 -16.08 4.89 2.42
C GLY A 145 -16.65 3.61 1.81
N ASP A 146 -16.95 3.65 0.51
CA ASP A 146 -17.42 2.51 -0.29
C ASP A 146 -16.87 2.60 -1.72
N GLY A 147 -16.38 1.48 -2.27
CA GLY A 147 -15.65 1.47 -3.53
C GLY A 147 -14.23 2.03 -3.38
N HIS A 148 -13.66 2.58 -4.45
CA HIS A 148 -12.36 3.24 -4.41
C HIS A 148 -12.46 4.54 -3.61
N THR A 149 -11.78 4.66 -2.49
CA THR A 149 -11.85 5.85 -1.65
C THR A 149 -10.47 6.25 -1.15
N SER A 150 -10.24 7.55 -1.06
CA SER A 150 -8.97 8.08 -0.57
C SER A 150 -9.21 9.11 0.53
N VAL A 151 -8.52 8.92 1.66
CA VAL A 151 -8.49 9.83 2.80
C VAL A 151 -7.03 10.23 3.02
N VAL A 152 -6.71 11.50 2.73
CA VAL A 152 -5.32 11.95 2.70
C VAL A 152 -5.16 13.21 3.57
N ASP A 153 -4.19 13.19 4.48
CA ASP A 153 -3.89 14.31 5.40
C ASP A 153 -5.12 14.83 6.13
N VAL A 154 -5.84 13.95 6.83
CA VAL A 154 -7.00 14.28 7.64
C VAL A 154 -6.69 14.15 9.12
N THR A 155 -7.08 15.15 9.92
CA THR A 155 -6.90 15.16 11.37
C THR A 155 -8.24 15.04 12.09
N LEU A 156 -8.40 14.03 12.92
CA LEU A 156 -9.52 13.86 13.84
C LEU A 156 -9.23 14.64 15.14
N VAL A 157 -10.08 15.58 15.51
CA VAL A 157 -9.92 16.27 16.79
C VAL A 157 -10.45 15.41 17.94
N ASN A 158 -11.68 14.91 17.82
CA ASN A 158 -12.36 14.17 18.89
C ASN A 158 -13.47 13.24 18.34
N SER A 159 -13.16 12.50 17.32
CA SER A 159 -14.13 11.63 16.63
C SER A 159 -14.42 10.37 17.44
N TRP A 160 -15.66 9.92 17.47
CA TRP A 160 -16.03 8.63 18.05
C TRP A 160 -15.49 7.47 17.20
N CYS A 161 -15.81 7.47 15.91
CA CYS A 161 -15.25 6.61 14.88
C CYS A 161 -14.64 7.49 13.79
N GLY A 162 -13.39 7.26 13.43
CA GLY A 162 -12.72 8.06 12.41
C GLY A 162 -13.16 7.68 11.00
N PHE A 163 -12.58 6.62 10.45
CA PHE A 163 -12.89 6.12 9.13
C PHE A 163 -13.53 4.73 9.19
N TYR A 164 -14.70 4.62 8.61
CA TYR A 164 -15.44 3.37 8.45
C TYR A 164 -15.45 2.98 6.97
N ASN A 165 -14.58 2.03 6.61
CA ASN A 165 -14.62 1.40 5.30
C ASN A 165 -15.66 0.28 5.31
N ASN A 166 -16.54 0.25 4.30
CA ASN A 166 -17.50 -0.80 4.08
C ASN A 166 -16.96 -1.89 3.14
N HIS A 167 -16.85 -1.58 1.87
CA HIS A 167 -16.38 -2.45 0.82
C HIS A 167 -15.58 -1.59 -0.17
N CYS A 168 -14.26 -1.67 -0.11
CA CYS A 168 -13.38 -0.83 -0.93
C CYS A 168 -12.39 -1.66 -1.71
N SER A 169 -12.24 -1.36 -2.99
CA SER A 169 -11.08 -1.74 -3.77
C SER A 169 -10.09 -0.57 -3.83
N SER A 170 -8.80 -0.84 -3.74
CA SER A 170 -7.74 0.18 -3.78
C SER A 170 -7.94 1.34 -2.80
N MET A 171 -8.33 1.02 -1.56
CA MET A 171 -8.48 2.00 -0.49
C MET A 171 -7.14 2.65 -0.16
N LEU A 172 -7.12 3.99 -0.07
CA LEU A 172 -5.96 4.73 0.40
C LEU A 172 -6.31 5.55 1.65
N VAL A 173 -5.61 5.27 2.75
CA VAL A 173 -5.65 6.09 3.98
C VAL A 173 -4.24 6.53 4.29
N ARG A 174 -3.90 7.79 4.03
CA ARG A 174 -2.55 8.32 4.21
C ARG A 174 -2.57 9.62 5.02
N GLY A 175 -1.65 9.77 5.98
CA GLY A 175 -1.59 10.96 6.82
C GLY A 175 -2.82 11.14 7.72
N PHE A 176 -3.51 10.06 8.04
CA PHE A 176 -4.73 10.08 8.84
C PHE A 176 -4.39 9.98 10.33
N ARG A 177 -4.67 11.04 11.07
CA ARG A 177 -4.20 11.15 12.45
C ARG A 177 -5.23 11.80 13.36
N GLY A 178 -5.05 11.67 14.68
CA GLY A 178 -5.87 12.42 15.61
C GLY A 178 -6.31 11.64 16.85
N THR A 179 -7.28 12.21 17.55
CA THR A 179 -7.94 11.57 18.67
C THR A 179 -9.23 10.90 18.20
N ALA A 180 -9.24 9.58 18.26
CA ALA A 180 -10.44 8.77 18.16
C ALA A 180 -10.81 8.25 19.56
N LEU A 181 -12.11 8.15 19.86
CA LEU A 181 -12.58 7.83 21.20
C LEU A 181 -12.98 6.37 21.36
N ASN A 182 -13.36 5.72 20.25
CA ASN A 182 -13.75 4.31 20.23
C ASN A 182 -13.03 3.53 19.13
N MET A 183 -12.98 4.06 17.90
CA MET A 183 -12.37 3.40 16.76
C MET A 183 -11.69 4.41 15.84
N GLY A 184 -10.42 4.16 15.51
CA GLY A 184 -9.69 5.01 14.57
C GLY A 184 -10.06 4.68 13.12
N ILE A 185 -9.71 3.48 12.66
CA ILE A 185 -10.01 2.96 11.33
C ILE A 185 -10.69 1.60 11.47
N ARG A 186 -11.77 1.41 10.71
CA ARG A 186 -12.33 0.11 10.42
C ARG A 186 -12.12 -0.20 8.95
N ALA A 187 -11.29 -1.17 8.65
CA ALA A 187 -11.01 -1.65 7.31
C ALA A 187 -11.57 -3.06 7.15
N ALA A 188 -12.84 -3.16 6.81
CA ALA A 188 -13.45 -4.41 6.41
C ALA A 188 -13.23 -4.60 4.92
N TYR A 189 -13.35 -5.74 4.37
CA TYR A 189 -13.50 -6.03 2.95
C TYR A 189 -12.73 -5.05 2.01
N ALA A 190 -11.42 -5.11 2.02
CA ALA A 190 -10.57 -4.21 1.24
C ALA A 190 -9.73 -5.01 0.24
N PHE A 191 -10.04 -4.82 -1.05
CA PHE A 191 -9.43 -5.52 -2.17
C PHE A 191 -8.50 -4.63 -3.00
N ASP A 192 -7.80 -5.23 -3.95
CA ASP A 192 -6.95 -4.53 -4.90
C ASP A 192 -5.96 -3.55 -4.26
N VAL A 193 -5.20 -4.08 -3.32
CA VAL A 193 -4.08 -3.39 -2.68
C VAL A 193 -4.49 -2.19 -1.81
N PRO A 194 -5.21 -2.42 -0.70
CA PRO A 194 -5.50 -1.35 0.25
C PRO A 194 -4.23 -0.86 0.95
N ARG A 195 -4.16 0.45 1.17
CA ARG A 195 -3.01 1.11 1.80
C ARG A 195 -3.41 1.92 3.02
N ILE A 196 -2.71 1.70 4.13
CA ILE A 196 -2.83 2.46 5.37
C ILE A 196 -1.44 2.97 5.73
N GLU A 197 -1.18 4.27 5.53
CA GLU A 197 0.15 4.85 5.62
C GLU A 197 0.17 6.11 6.47
N HIS A 198 1.24 6.29 7.27
CA HIS A 198 1.44 7.49 8.09
C HIS A 198 0.23 7.82 8.97
N VAL A 199 -0.28 6.82 9.69
CA VAL A 199 -1.45 7.00 10.56
C VAL A 199 -1.03 7.11 12.02
N ALA A 200 -1.72 8.00 12.78
CA ALA A 200 -1.38 8.24 14.17
C ALA A 200 -2.62 8.47 15.04
N PHE A 201 -2.76 7.70 16.09
CA PHE A 201 -3.85 7.86 17.06
C PHE A 201 -3.28 8.15 18.45
N ASP A 202 -3.61 9.34 18.99
CA ASP A 202 -3.13 9.84 20.26
C ASP A 202 -4.14 10.86 20.83
N PRO A 203 -4.52 10.77 22.12
CA PRO A 203 -5.33 11.77 22.81
C PRO A 203 -4.74 13.18 22.75
N ALA A 204 -3.43 13.31 22.58
CA ALA A 204 -2.73 14.58 22.50
C ALA A 204 -3.21 15.48 21.35
N TYR A 205 -3.76 14.93 20.26
CA TYR A 205 -4.29 15.76 19.16
C TYR A 205 -5.47 16.64 19.60
N TRP A 206 -6.40 16.10 20.41
CA TRP A 206 -7.48 16.91 20.95
C TRP A 206 -6.98 17.92 21.98
N ALA A 207 -6.12 17.48 22.89
CA ALA A 207 -5.54 18.36 23.91
C ALA A 207 -4.80 19.55 23.30
N ALA A 208 -4.04 19.33 22.21
CA ALA A 208 -3.28 20.38 21.52
C ALA A 208 -4.10 21.26 20.57
N SER A 209 -5.35 20.91 20.29
CA SER A 209 -6.15 21.60 19.26
C SER A 209 -6.47 23.05 19.57
N GLY A 210 -6.55 23.44 20.86
CA GLY A 210 -6.99 24.78 21.27
C GLY A 210 -8.48 25.08 20.99
N LEU A 211 -9.23 24.13 20.42
CA LEU A 211 -10.66 24.28 20.14
C LEU A 211 -11.49 24.23 21.44
N PRO A 212 -12.70 24.82 21.44
CA PRO A 212 -13.60 24.73 22.60
C PRO A 212 -13.84 23.26 23.01
N GLY A 213 -13.83 23.01 24.33
CA GLY A 213 -14.00 21.67 24.89
C GLY A 213 -12.74 20.78 24.87
N SER A 214 -11.57 21.28 24.43
CA SER A 214 -10.34 20.52 24.56
C SER A 214 -9.84 20.45 26.02
N PRO A 215 -9.27 19.30 26.46
CA PRO A 215 -8.66 19.20 27.79
C PRO A 215 -7.42 20.08 27.88
N LYS A 216 -7.36 20.96 28.93
CA LYS A 216 -6.31 21.99 29.06
C LYS A 216 -5.37 21.75 30.23
N THR A 217 -5.79 20.98 31.23
CA THR A 217 -4.95 20.68 32.40
C THR A 217 -4.37 19.26 32.28
N PRO A 218 -3.21 19.01 32.96
CA PRO A 218 -2.66 17.64 32.97
C PRO A 218 -3.66 16.59 33.48
N SER A 219 -4.49 16.93 34.48
CA SER A 219 -5.53 16.01 34.97
C SER A 219 -6.63 15.75 33.94
N ALA A 220 -7.05 16.76 33.17
CA ALA A 220 -8.03 16.59 32.07
C ALA A 220 -7.46 15.75 30.92
N VAL A 221 -6.20 15.99 30.56
CA VAL A 221 -5.50 15.16 29.55
C VAL A 221 -5.42 13.72 30.03
N ARG A 222 -5.01 13.49 31.28
CA ARG A 222 -4.93 12.13 31.84
C ARG A 222 -6.30 11.43 31.86
N LYS A 223 -7.38 12.15 32.10
CA LYS A 223 -8.74 11.59 32.02
C LYS A 223 -9.06 11.11 30.59
N LEU A 224 -8.70 11.89 29.59
CA LEU A 224 -8.91 11.50 28.18
C LEU A 224 -8.01 10.30 27.80
N GLU A 225 -6.75 10.29 28.22
CA GLU A 225 -5.84 9.14 28.03
C GLU A 225 -6.41 7.86 28.65
N MET A 226 -6.92 7.94 29.88
CA MET A 226 -7.57 6.81 30.56
C MET A 226 -8.83 6.32 29.81
N TRP A 227 -9.59 7.25 29.23
CA TRP A 227 -10.71 6.87 28.37
C TRP A 227 -10.21 6.05 27.16
N ALA A 228 -9.21 6.56 26.45
CA ALA A 228 -8.65 5.88 25.27
C ALA A 228 -8.06 4.52 25.63
N GLU A 229 -7.31 4.43 26.73
CA GLU A 229 -6.75 3.16 27.23
C GLU A 229 -7.82 2.09 27.54
N ASN A 230 -9.07 2.47 27.79
CA ASN A 230 -10.16 1.56 28.10
C ASN A 230 -11.12 1.30 26.91
N ASN A 231 -11.15 2.19 25.90
CA ASN A 231 -12.18 2.17 24.89
C ASN A 231 -11.67 2.15 23.45
N LEU A 232 -10.53 2.81 23.13
CA LEU A 232 -10.05 2.96 21.77
C LEU A 232 -9.45 1.66 21.24
N ILE A 233 -9.89 1.22 20.09
CA ILE A 233 -9.16 0.32 19.21
C ILE A 233 -8.73 1.13 17.97
N ALA A 234 -7.43 1.29 17.78
CA ALA A 234 -6.93 2.19 16.76
C ALA A 234 -7.25 1.72 15.34
N ILE A 235 -7.00 0.44 15.03
CA ILE A 235 -7.32 -0.16 13.73
C ILE A 235 -8.04 -1.50 13.95
N VAL A 236 -9.22 -1.65 13.36
CA VAL A 236 -9.93 -2.92 13.26
C VAL A 236 -9.95 -3.32 11.80
N ALA A 237 -9.31 -4.43 11.45
CA ALA A 237 -9.26 -4.89 10.07
C ALA A 237 -9.86 -6.28 9.90
N GLY A 238 -10.70 -6.41 8.88
CA GLY A 238 -11.18 -7.64 8.31
C GLY A 238 -10.29 -8.10 7.17
N GLU A 239 -10.89 -8.68 6.14
CA GLU A 239 -10.16 -9.14 4.98
C GLU A 239 -9.44 -7.99 4.27
N GLN A 240 -8.21 -8.30 3.90
CA GLN A 240 -7.39 -7.46 3.04
C GLN A 240 -6.88 -8.33 1.89
N ASP A 241 -6.86 -7.78 0.70
CA ASP A 241 -6.21 -8.40 -0.44
C ASP A 241 -4.99 -7.55 -0.83
N TRP A 242 -3.79 -8.07 -0.52
CA TRP A 242 -2.51 -7.39 -0.68
C TRP A 242 -2.39 -6.08 0.13
N GLY A 243 -2.77 -6.11 1.43
CA GLY A 243 -2.75 -4.94 2.31
C GLY A 243 -1.34 -4.46 2.62
N TYR A 244 -1.03 -3.18 2.37
CA TYR A 244 0.21 -2.54 2.77
C TYR A 244 -0.04 -1.48 3.82
N TRP A 245 0.58 -1.65 5.00
CA TRP A 245 0.46 -0.72 6.11
C TRP A 245 1.84 -0.23 6.51
N TRP A 246 2.04 1.08 6.51
CA TRP A 246 3.32 1.66 6.82
C TRP A 246 3.20 2.87 7.75
N ASP A 247 4.08 2.94 8.76
CA ASP A 247 4.17 4.04 9.71
C ASP A 247 2.86 4.24 10.49
N VAL A 248 2.58 3.25 11.35
CA VAL A 248 1.41 3.22 12.23
C VAL A 248 1.86 3.57 13.64
N PHE A 249 1.37 4.68 14.17
CA PHE A 249 1.64 5.14 15.52
C PHE A 249 0.37 5.10 16.39
N VAL A 250 0.45 4.52 17.58
CA VAL A 250 -0.67 4.49 18.54
C VAL A 250 -0.15 4.77 19.94
N ASP A 251 -0.73 5.76 20.59
CA ASP A 251 -0.47 6.02 22.01
C ASP A 251 -1.78 6.07 22.80
N HIS A 252 -1.76 5.51 24.01
CA HIS A 252 -2.93 5.42 24.90
C HIS A 252 -4.15 4.78 24.24
N ALA A 253 -4.17 3.46 24.08
CA ALA A 253 -5.30 2.73 23.52
C ALA A 253 -5.58 1.40 24.26
N LYS A 254 -6.82 0.94 24.20
CA LYS A 254 -7.18 -0.42 24.60
C LYS A 254 -6.53 -1.44 23.66
N GLY A 255 -6.53 -1.15 22.36
CA GLY A 255 -5.92 -1.99 21.34
C GLY A 255 -5.30 -1.17 20.22
N GLY A 256 -4.13 -1.60 19.76
CA GLY A 256 -3.48 -1.01 18.60
C GLY A 256 -4.12 -1.52 17.30
N ILE A 257 -3.81 -2.73 16.90
CA ILE A 257 -4.31 -3.37 15.68
C ILE A 257 -5.09 -4.63 16.06
N PHE A 258 -6.36 -4.69 15.64
CA PHE A 258 -7.20 -5.87 15.80
C PHE A 258 -7.53 -6.46 14.43
N LEU A 259 -6.93 -7.60 14.11
CA LEU A 259 -7.22 -8.39 12.92
C LEU A 259 -8.31 -9.40 13.29
N THR A 260 -9.49 -9.25 12.70
CA THR A 260 -10.64 -10.08 13.03
C THR A 260 -11.61 -10.19 11.86
N VAL A 261 -12.52 -11.14 11.89
CA VAL A 261 -13.60 -11.19 10.91
C VAL A 261 -14.52 -9.99 11.12
N VAL A 262 -14.58 -9.10 10.13
CA VAL A 262 -15.43 -7.92 10.14
C VAL A 262 -16.38 -8.02 8.96
N PRO A 263 -17.70 -8.16 9.20
CA PRO A 263 -18.67 -8.23 8.11
C PRO A 263 -18.80 -6.87 7.41
N ASP A 264 -19.02 -6.90 6.10
CA ASP A 264 -19.49 -5.73 5.36
C ASP A 264 -20.97 -5.43 5.65
N ASP A 265 -21.53 -4.38 5.03
CA ASP A 265 -22.93 -3.99 5.23
C ASP A 265 -23.94 -5.02 4.67
N LYS A 266 -23.48 -5.94 3.82
CA LYS A 266 -24.27 -7.08 3.31
C LYS A 266 -24.16 -8.31 4.20
N GLY A 267 -23.31 -8.26 5.23
CA GLY A 267 -23.03 -9.38 6.13
C GLY A 267 -22.05 -10.39 5.56
N GLU A 268 -21.38 -10.10 4.46
CA GLU A 268 -20.29 -10.93 3.94
C GLU A 268 -19.10 -10.89 4.89
N ARG A 269 -18.45 -12.03 5.06
CA ARG A 269 -17.41 -12.22 6.08
C ARG A 269 -16.30 -13.05 5.51
N MET A 270 -15.08 -12.55 5.60
CA MET A 270 -13.88 -13.30 5.29
C MET A 270 -12.82 -13.08 6.37
N ASN A 271 -11.86 -13.99 6.45
CA ASN A 271 -10.81 -13.94 7.44
C ASN A 271 -9.79 -12.87 7.07
N PRO A 272 -9.30 -12.06 8.03
CA PRO A 272 -8.17 -11.18 7.77
C PRO A 272 -6.92 -11.98 7.41
N GLY A 273 -6.12 -11.44 6.52
CA GLY A 273 -4.87 -12.04 6.07
C GLY A 273 -4.29 -11.22 4.93
N ASN A 274 -3.16 -11.66 4.38
CA ASN A 274 -2.49 -11.02 3.25
C ASN A 274 -2.12 -9.55 3.53
N ILE A 275 -1.49 -9.33 4.69
CA ILE A 275 -1.12 -7.99 5.16
C ILE A 275 0.38 -7.93 5.39
N ALA A 276 1.05 -6.96 4.79
CA ALA A 276 2.38 -6.52 5.15
C ALA A 276 2.30 -5.20 5.92
N ALA A 277 2.77 -5.20 7.17
CA ALA A 277 2.84 -4.02 8.01
C ALA A 277 4.30 -3.67 8.34
N GLY A 278 4.60 -2.38 8.39
CA GLY A 278 5.93 -1.92 8.74
C GLY A 278 5.94 -0.62 9.52
N LYS A 279 7.02 -0.39 10.28
CA LYS A 279 7.21 0.79 11.12
C LYS A 279 6.04 1.02 12.09
N VAL A 280 5.68 -0.04 12.84
CA VAL A 280 4.56 0.00 13.80
C VAL A 280 5.09 0.39 15.17
N VAL A 281 4.65 1.54 15.70
CA VAL A 281 5.04 2.05 17.00
C VAL A 281 3.82 2.16 17.90
N MET A 282 3.84 1.49 19.03
CA MET A 282 2.75 1.50 20.00
C MET A 282 3.27 1.76 21.41
N ARG A 283 2.60 2.63 22.14
CA ARG A 283 2.92 2.98 23.53
C ARG A 283 1.64 3.04 24.38
N ASN A 284 1.77 2.74 25.65
CA ASN A 284 0.67 2.82 26.60
C ASN A 284 -0.61 2.07 26.15
N VAL A 285 -0.46 1.00 25.35
CA VAL A 285 -1.59 0.19 24.89
C VAL A 285 -1.80 -1.00 25.83
N GLN A 286 -3.04 -1.48 25.97
CA GLN A 286 -3.27 -2.71 26.75
C GLN A 286 -2.88 -3.94 25.92
N VAL A 287 -3.32 -4.01 24.66
CA VAL A 287 -2.96 -5.05 23.69
C VAL A 287 -2.43 -4.37 22.44
N GLY A 288 -1.20 -4.66 22.04
CA GLY A 288 -0.61 -4.07 20.83
C GLY A 288 -1.30 -4.58 19.57
N ILE A 289 -1.13 -5.87 19.26
CA ILE A 289 -1.74 -6.51 18.10
C ILE A 289 -2.54 -7.74 18.56
N GLU A 290 -3.84 -7.74 18.29
CA GLU A 290 -4.70 -8.91 18.48
C GLU A 290 -5.08 -9.51 17.14
N MET A 291 -4.84 -10.80 16.98
CA MET A 291 -5.11 -11.54 15.74
C MET A 291 -6.15 -12.61 16.02
N LYS A 292 -7.36 -12.45 15.48
CA LYS A 292 -8.43 -13.43 15.53
C LYS A 292 -8.73 -13.93 14.14
N ASN A 293 -8.70 -15.22 13.92
CA ASN A 293 -9.02 -15.84 12.64
C ASN A 293 -8.19 -15.32 11.47
N VAL A 294 -6.93 -14.95 11.68
CA VAL A 294 -6.04 -14.61 10.58
C VAL A 294 -5.94 -15.81 9.67
N GLY A 295 -6.30 -15.59 8.41
CA GLY A 295 -6.30 -16.60 7.38
C GLY A 295 -4.96 -16.66 6.63
N TYR A 296 -4.95 -17.49 5.62
CA TYR A 296 -3.89 -17.62 4.64
C TYR A 296 -3.84 -16.36 3.73
N PRO A 297 -2.69 -15.87 3.29
CA PRO A 297 -1.36 -16.42 3.59
C PRO A 297 -0.79 -16.03 4.95
N GLY A 298 -1.19 -14.92 5.59
CA GLY A 298 -0.75 -14.58 6.91
C GLY A 298 -0.55 -13.09 7.18
N PHE A 299 0.39 -12.79 8.07
CA PHE A 299 0.71 -11.42 8.49
C PHE A 299 2.23 -11.24 8.57
N LEU A 300 2.73 -10.28 7.81
CA LEU A 300 4.13 -9.88 7.81
C LEU A 300 4.30 -8.56 8.58
N LEU A 301 5.18 -8.53 9.57
CA LEU A 301 5.51 -7.32 10.32
C LEU A 301 7.01 -7.02 10.22
N THR A 302 7.35 -5.80 9.82
CA THR A 302 8.72 -5.37 9.63
C THR A 302 8.96 -4.05 10.34
N TYR A 303 9.96 -3.99 11.19
CA TYR A 303 10.33 -2.83 12.00
C TYR A 303 9.19 -2.32 12.90
N GLY A 304 9.52 -2.02 14.11
CA GLY A 304 8.57 -1.46 15.05
C GLY A 304 9.10 -1.40 16.48
N ASP A 305 8.32 -0.76 17.32
CA ASP A 305 8.53 -0.67 18.75
C ASP A 305 7.17 -0.77 19.45
N ILE A 306 6.88 -1.96 19.99
CA ILE A 306 5.57 -2.25 20.59
C ILE A 306 5.75 -2.41 22.09
N GLN A 307 5.21 -1.44 22.82
CA GLN A 307 5.15 -1.43 24.27
C GLN A 307 3.70 -1.58 24.72
N ALA A 308 3.37 -2.69 25.32
CA ALA A 308 2.02 -3.00 25.81
C ALA A 308 2.05 -3.36 27.30
N ARG A 309 0.89 -3.25 27.95
CA ARG A 309 0.76 -3.57 29.38
C ARG A 309 0.31 -4.99 29.65
N LEU A 310 -0.49 -5.58 28.78
CA LEU A 310 -1.00 -6.95 28.92
C LEU A 310 -0.34 -7.90 27.93
N CYS A 311 -0.45 -7.63 26.65
CA CYS A 311 0.12 -8.44 25.60
C CYS A 311 0.55 -7.57 24.43
N CYS A 312 1.77 -7.75 23.95
CA CYS A 312 2.24 -7.03 22.76
C CYS A 312 1.66 -7.62 21.49
N MET A 313 1.63 -8.94 21.38
CA MET A 313 0.97 -9.65 20.29
C MET A 313 0.21 -10.83 20.85
N HIS A 314 -1.04 -10.93 20.48
CA HIS A 314 -1.92 -11.99 20.92
C HIS A 314 -2.60 -12.64 19.72
N TYR A 315 -2.48 -13.96 19.63
CA TYR A 315 -3.19 -14.74 18.64
C TYR A 315 -4.25 -15.59 19.32
N SER A 316 -5.51 -15.33 19.03
CA SER A 316 -6.61 -16.15 19.49
C SER A 316 -7.51 -16.51 18.32
N LYS A 317 -7.95 -17.77 18.31
CA LYS A 317 -8.84 -18.29 17.29
C LYS A 317 -10.27 -18.42 17.78
N VAL A 318 -10.68 -17.77 18.84
CA VAL A 318 -12.05 -17.88 19.30
C VAL A 318 -12.97 -17.06 18.40
N PRO A 319 -13.60 -17.64 17.36
CA PRO A 319 -14.73 -17.01 16.74
C PRO A 319 -15.84 -17.03 17.79
N ASP A 320 -16.33 -15.89 18.21
CA ASP A 320 -17.60 -15.84 18.91
C ASP A 320 -18.72 -16.11 17.89
N TYR A 321 -18.78 -17.37 17.43
CA TYR A 321 -19.83 -17.83 16.52
C TYR A 321 -21.21 -17.79 17.15
N SER A 322 -21.31 -17.64 18.48
CA SER A 322 -22.60 -17.64 19.17
C SER A 322 -23.46 -16.40 18.87
N LYS A 323 -22.81 -15.31 18.39
CA LYS A 323 -23.50 -14.06 18.04
C LYS A 323 -23.82 -13.91 16.55
N PHE A 324 -23.44 -14.88 15.73
CA PHE A 324 -23.52 -14.76 14.29
C PHE A 324 -24.30 -15.95 13.71
N HIS A 325 -25.57 -15.75 13.43
CA HIS A 325 -26.33 -16.71 12.64
C HIS A 325 -25.75 -16.74 11.22
N ALA A 326 -24.95 -17.74 10.95
CA ALA A 326 -24.38 -17.97 9.64
C ALA A 326 -25.45 -18.51 8.69
N VAL A 327 -25.89 -17.71 7.75
CA VAL A 327 -26.51 -18.20 6.54
C VAL A 327 -25.42 -18.26 5.47
N GLY A 328 -24.97 -19.47 5.14
CA GLY A 328 -24.26 -19.74 3.88
C GLY A 328 -22.81 -19.29 3.76
N ILE A 329 -22.01 -19.29 4.84
CA ILE A 329 -20.58 -19.07 4.71
C ILE A 329 -19.95 -20.38 4.20
N LYS A 330 -19.53 -20.40 2.91
CA LYS A 330 -18.45 -21.29 2.51
C LYS A 330 -17.18 -20.77 3.19
N PRO A 331 -16.50 -21.55 4.03
CA PRO A 331 -15.19 -21.19 4.55
C PRO A 331 -14.23 -21.27 3.37
N TYR A 332 -14.07 -20.18 2.66
CA TYR A 332 -12.99 -20.03 1.72
C TYR A 332 -11.72 -19.79 2.55
N TYR A 333 -10.83 -20.77 2.48
CA TYR A 333 -9.49 -20.78 3.05
C TYR A 333 -9.41 -20.77 4.58
N SER A 334 -9.28 -21.97 5.02
CA SER A 334 -9.10 -22.37 6.39
C SER A 334 -7.79 -21.89 7.01
N TRP A 335 -7.81 -21.33 8.16
CA TRP A 335 -7.32 -21.94 9.41
C TRP A 335 -5.80 -21.97 9.61
N ASN A 336 -4.92 -21.51 8.70
CA ASN A 336 -3.49 -21.72 8.79
C ASN A 336 -2.76 -20.41 8.57
N ALA A 337 -2.55 -19.63 9.64
CA ALA A 337 -1.79 -18.39 9.54
C ALA A 337 -0.31 -18.63 9.82
N ALA A 338 0.53 -18.02 9.03
CA ALA A 338 1.90 -17.76 9.42
C ALA A 338 2.02 -16.31 9.86
N VAL A 339 2.83 -16.08 10.88
CA VAL A 339 3.18 -14.75 11.36
C VAL A 339 4.68 -14.62 11.27
N GLN A 340 5.14 -13.65 10.49
CA GLN A 340 6.56 -13.37 10.35
C GLN A 340 6.85 -11.95 10.85
N VAL A 341 7.83 -11.83 11.73
CA VAL A 341 8.18 -10.58 12.41
C VAL A 341 9.66 -10.32 12.31
N THR A 342 10.05 -9.17 11.77
CA THR A 342 11.46 -8.80 11.58
C THR A 342 11.76 -7.42 12.16
N GLY A 343 12.84 -7.32 12.94
CA GLY A 343 13.37 -6.05 13.42
C GLY A 343 12.47 -5.29 14.38
N VAL A 344 11.63 -5.99 15.16
CA VAL A 344 10.67 -5.38 16.07
C VAL A 344 11.14 -5.48 17.51
N LYS A 345 10.98 -4.40 18.28
CA LYS A 345 11.18 -4.38 19.72
C LYS A 345 9.85 -4.61 20.45
N PHE A 346 9.84 -5.53 21.39
CA PHE A 346 8.68 -5.84 22.23
C PHE A 346 9.03 -5.64 23.69
N SER A 347 8.18 -4.91 24.44
CA SER A 347 8.45 -4.64 25.85
C SER A 347 7.20 -4.33 26.69
N GLY A 348 7.35 -4.40 28.01
CA GLY A 348 6.43 -3.83 29.01
C GLY A 348 5.20 -4.66 29.36
N ALA A 349 4.96 -5.79 28.70
CA ALA A 349 3.77 -6.60 28.89
C ALA A 349 4.00 -7.81 29.82
N LYS A 350 2.93 -8.48 30.22
CA LYS A 350 3.03 -9.78 30.90
C LYS A 350 3.67 -10.81 29.99
N THR A 351 3.19 -10.89 28.77
CA THR A 351 3.68 -11.78 27.72
C THR A 351 3.80 -11.00 26.43
N LEU A 352 4.98 -11.05 25.79
CA LEU A 352 5.21 -10.22 24.58
C LEU A 352 4.58 -10.84 23.32
N PHE A 353 4.59 -12.16 23.24
CA PHE A 353 3.79 -12.89 22.25
C PHE A 353 3.05 -14.03 22.93
N ARG A 354 1.72 -14.11 22.72
CA ARG A 354 0.89 -15.15 23.33
C ARG A 354 -0.07 -15.75 22.30
N SER A 355 -0.11 -17.08 22.21
CA SER A 355 -1.19 -17.80 21.55
C SER A 355 -2.08 -18.49 22.57
N ASP A 356 -3.40 -18.27 22.47
CA ASP A 356 -4.38 -18.82 23.41
C ASP A 356 -4.64 -20.32 23.19
N LYS A 357 -5.22 -20.92 24.23
CA LYS A 357 -5.72 -22.30 24.20
C LYS A 357 -6.95 -22.36 23.31
N ASP A 358 -6.77 -22.75 22.07
CA ASP A 358 -7.91 -23.12 21.22
C ASP A 358 -7.80 -24.59 20.80
N LYS A 359 -8.89 -25.35 20.98
CA LYS A 359 -8.92 -26.75 20.64
C LYS A 359 -8.74 -27.02 19.14
N ASP A 360 -9.09 -26.07 18.30
CA ASP A 360 -9.22 -26.26 16.85
C ASP A 360 -8.31 -25.37 16.00
N GLY A 361 -7.49 -24.52 16.62
CA GLY A 361 -6.62 -23.55 15.95
C GLY A 361 -5.21 -24.02 15.62
N LEU A 362 -4.85 -24.00 14.37
CA LEU A 362 -3.48 -24.25 13.93
C LEU A 362 -2.81 -22.92 13.60
N ILE A 363 -1.93 -22.45 14.50
CA ILE A 363 -0.86 -21.54 14.08
C ILE A 363 0.22 -22.42 13.48
N TYR A 364 0.50 -22.25 12.19
CA TYR A 364 1.50 -23.08 11.55
C TYR A 364 2.88 -22.71 11.99
N CYS A 365 3.22 -21.45 11.86
CA CYS A 365 4.53 -20.99 12.19
C CYS A 365 4.51 -19.55 12.66
N ILE A 366 5.27 -19.29 13.70
CA ILE A 366 5.67 -17.97 14.11
C ILE A 366 7.16 -17.86 13.92
N ASN A 367 7.57 -16.86 13.18
CA ASN A 367 8.95 -16.64 12.83
C ASN A 367 9.39 -15.23 13.26
N PHE A 368 10.31 -15.17 14.21
CA PHE A 368 10.94 -13.93 14.66
C PHE A 368 12.37 -13.85 14.12
N ASN A 369 12.73 -12.73 13.53
CA ASN A 369 14.09 -12.48 13.09
C ASN A 369 14.53 -11.07 13.52
N ASP A 370 15.75 -10.95 14.04
CA ASP A 370 16.35 -9.68 14.49
C ASP A 370 15.43 -8.88 15.45
N CYS A 371 14.65 -9.58 16.27
CA CYS A 371 13.73 -8.97 17.22
C CYS A 371 14.40 -8.81 18.60
N THR A 372 13.94 -7.81 19.36
CA THR A 372 14.35 -7.59 20.74
C THR A 372 13.16 -7.76 21.67
N PHE A 373 13.33 -8.59 22.68
CA PHE A 373 12.33 -8.86 23.71
C PHE A 373 12.89 -8.43 25.07
N SER A 374 12.17 -7.58 25.79
CA SER A 374 12.58 -7.08 27.10
C SER A 374 11.39 -6.76 27.99
N ASP A 375 11.63 -6.68 29.31
CA ASP A 375 10.66 -6.23 30.30
C ASP A 375 9.32 -7.00 30.25
N TRP A 376 9.37 -8.32 30.24
CA TRP A 376 8.19 -9.17 30.40
C TRP A 376 8.07 -9.66 31.85
N LYS A 377 6.84 -10.03 32.26
CA LYS A 377 6.58 -10.56 33.61
C LYS A 377 6.54 -12.09 33.66
N ASP A 378 5.85 -12.69 32.70
CA ASP A 378 5.65 -14.14 32.64
C ASP A 378 6.69 -14.79 31.70
N CYS A 379 6.66 -14.46 30.44
CA CYS A 379 7.60 -14.92 29.41
C CYS A 379 7.58 -13.97 28.19
N ALA A 380 8.62 -14.04 27.36
CA ALA A 380 8.62 -13.32 26.10
C ALA A 380 7.65 -13.95 25.10
N ILE A 381 7.73 -15.26 24.91
CA ILE A 381 6.95 -16.02 23.93
C ILE A 381 6.24 -17.18 24.63
N SER A 382 4.91 -17.21 24.53
CA SER A 382 4.08 -18.34 24.90
C SER A 382 3.35 -18.85 23.67
N GLN A 383 3.78 -20.01 23.15
CA GLN A 383 3.18 -20.62 21.98
C GLN A 383 2.77 -22.05 22.25
N LEU A 384 1.50 -22.33 22.01
CA LEU A 384 0.90 -23.60 22.41
C LEU A 384 1.01 -24.72 21.36
N ARG A 385 1.05 -24.35 20.05
CA ARG A 385 1.04 -25.30 18.93
C ARG A 385 1.84 -24.81 17.73
N GLY A 386 2.05 -25.67 16.73
CA GLY A 386 2.70 -25.35 15.48
C GLY A 386 4.22 -25.30 15.60
N SER A 387 4.87 -24.36 14.94
CA SER A 387 6.33 -24.24 14.94
C SER A 387 6.76 -22.84 15.36
N LEU A 388 7.85 -22.73 16.09
CA LEU A 388 8.51 -21.49 16.49
C LEU A 388 9.88 -21.41 15.85
N VAL A 389 10.15 -20.33 15.12
CA VAL A 389 11.49 -19.98 14.66
C VAL A 389 11.89 -18.66 15.32
N ALA A 390 13.06 -18.60 15.90
CA ALA A 390 13.66 -17.34 16.35
C ALA A 390 15.12 -17.31 15.88
N SER A 391 15.44 -16.29 15.09
CA SER A 391 16.77 -16.11 14.52
C SER A 391 17.31 -14.74 14.86
N ASN A 392 18.56 -14.67 15.30
CA ASN A 392 19.23 -13.40 15.59
C ASN A 392 18.51 -12.48 16.59
N CYS A 393 17.68 -13.03 17.48
CA CYS A 393 16.89 -12.30 18.45
C CYS A 393 17.62 -12.08 19.77
N ARG A 394 17.23 -11.04 20.49
CA ARG A 394 17.75 -10.72 21.82
C ARG A 394 16.64 -10.83 22.87
N PHE A 395 16.88 -11.63 23.89
CA PHE A 395 15.96 -11.87 25.00
C PHE A 395 16.59 -11.37 26.29
N SER A 396 16.11 -10.26 26.83
CA SER A 396 16.62 -9.62 28.04
C SER A 396 15.70 -9.90 29.22
N GLY A 397 15.79 -11.11 29.78
CA GLY A 397 15.00 -11.57 30.92
C GLY A 397 15.14 -13.07 31.14
N LYS A 398 14.48 -13.61 32.16
CA LYS A 398 14.51 -15.06 32.50
C LYS A 398 13.31 -15.75 31.88
N GLY A 399 13.47 -17.05 31.52
CA GLY A 399 12.37 -17.86 31.02
C GLY A 399 11.74 -17.29 29.77
N ALA A 400 12.54 -17.06 28.74
CA ALA A 400 12.07 -16.35 27.55
C ALA A 400 10.93 -17.05 26.80
N ILE A 401 11.01 -18.38 26.65
CA ILE A 401 10.05 -19.16 25.86
C ILE A 401 9.28 -20.14 26.76
N HIS A 402 7.95 -20.06 26.70
CA HIS A 402 7.04 -21.02 27.31
C HIS A 402 6.42 -21.88 26.20
N PRO A 403 7.01 -23.04 25.89
CA PRO A 403 6.47 -23.92 24.85
C PRO A 403 5.26 -24.70 25.39
N GLY A 404 4.20 -24.72 24.57
CA GLY A 404 3.04 -25.57 24.86
C GLY A 404 3.27 -27.03 24.53
N GLU A 405 2.42 -27.91 25.09
CA GLU A 405 2.53 -29.37 24.93
C GLU A 405 2.43 -29.85 23.48
N ASN A 406 1.73 -29.09 22.63
CA ASN A 406 1.48 -29.43 21.22
C ASN A 406 2.35 -28.61 20.23
N LEU A 407 3.42 -28.00 20.73
CA LEU A 407 4.38 -27.31 19.85
C LEU A 407 5.27 -28.36 19.19
N SER A 408 5.26 -28.42 17.86
CA SER A 408 5.92 -29.49 17.11
C SER A 408 7.43 -29.26 16.95
N GLN A 409 7.80 -28.01 16.66
CA GLN A 409 9.20 -27.67 16.39
C GLN A 409 9.59 -26.31 16.99
N ILE A 410 10.81 -26.22 17.48
CA ILE A 410 11.46 -24.99 17.92
C ILE A 410 12.82 -24.90 17.24
N VAL A 411 13.05 -23.85 16.46
CA VAL A 411 14.34 -23.58 15.83
C VAL A 411 14.88 -22.26 16.36
N LEU A 412 16.01 -22.31 17.05
CA LEU A 412 16.69 -21.15 17.62
C LEU A 412 18.08 -21.05 16.99
N SER A 413 18.38 -19.92 16.32
CA SER A 413 19.64 -19.73 15.61
C SER A 413 20.21 -18.34 15.88
N GLY A 414 21.44 -18.29 16.41
CA GLY A 414 22.14 -17.02 16.63
C GLY A 414 21.51 -16.07 17.65
N ASN A 415 20.64 -16.56 18.52
CA ASN A 415 19.97 -15.73 19.52
C ASN A 415 20.85 -15.44 20.74
N MET A 416 20.57 -14.33 21.39
CA MET A 416 21.19 -13.95 22.66
C MET A 416 20.16 -13.99 23.79
N PHE A 417 20.41 -14.80 24.80
CA PHE A 417 19.61 -14.90 26.02
C PHE A 417 20.41 -14.38 27.22
N SER A 418 19.84 -13.41 27.96
CA SER A 418 20.47 -12.96 29.22
C SER A 418 20.17 -13.89 30.40
N GLY A 419 19.26 -14.84 30.24
CA GLY A 419 18.89 -15.85 31.23
C GLY A 419 18.55 -17.16 30.54
N GLU A 420 17.73 -17.98 31.20
CA GLU A 420 17.27 -19.25 30.65
C GLU A 420 16.37 -19.03 29.41
N ALA A 421 16.66 -19.78 28.33
CA ALA A 421 15.88 -19.69 27.11
C ALA A 421 14.44 -20.19 27.29
N PHE A 422 14.24 -21.19 28.13
CA PHE A 422 12.93 -21.80 28.35
C PHE A 422 12.44 -21.54 29.77
N ALA A 423 11.17 -21.10 29.88
CA ALA A 423 10.48 -20.96 31.16
C ALA A 423 10.07 -22.31 31.75
N VAL A 424 9.73 -23.26 30.87
CA VAL A 424 9.47 -24.66 31.17
C VAL A 424 10.14 -25.55 30.13
N LYS A 425 10.52 -26.75 30.49
CA LYS A 425 11.15 -27.69 29.56
C LYS A 425 10.19 -28.05 28.44
N PRO A 426 10.62 -28.01 27.15
CA PRO A 426 9.81 -28.46 26.03
C PRO A 426 9.35 -29.91 26.20
N SER A 427 8.19 -30.26 25.65
CA SER A 427 7.68 -31.62 25.60
C SER A 427 8.69 -32.58 24.93
N ALA A 428 8.72 -33.84 25.33
CA ALA A 428 9.57 -34.85 24.69
C ALA A 428 9.22 -35.08 23.20
N SER A 429 7.99 -34.74 22.79
CA SER A 429 7.55 -34.80 21.39
C SER A 429 7.97 -33.58 20.55
N THR A 430 8.47 -32.51 21.18
CA THR A 430 8.89 -31.29 20.49
C THR A 430 10.30 -31.46 19.95
N VAL A 431 10.46 -31.26 18.64
CA VAL A 431 11.80 -31.23 18.01
C VAL A 431 12.44 -29.87 18.28
N VAL A 432 13.56 -29.86 19.00
CA VAL A 432 14.31 -28.63 19.31
C VAL A 432 15.63 -28.64 18.55
N ALA A 433 15.81 -27.70 17.65
CA ALA A 433 17.08 -27.38 16.97
C ALA A 433 17.60 -26.05 17.52
N ARG A 434 18.79 -26.06 18.13
CA ARG A 434 19.35 -24.86 18.76
C ARG A 434 20.83 -24.68 18.41
N ASP A 435 21.16 -23.51 17.85
CA ASP A 435 22.53 -23.05 17.63
C ASP A 435 22.63 -21.54 17.83
N ASP A 436 22.89 -21.12 19.07
CA ASP A 436 23.00 -19.72 19.45
C ASP A 436 24.41 -19.15 19.26
N ARG A 437 25.35 -19.94 18.80
CA ARG A 437 26.75 -19.54 18.59
C ARG A 437 26.97 -18.82 17.27
N GLU A 438 26.07 -19.00 16.31
CA GLU A 438 26.17 -18.37 15.01
C GLU A 438 25.43 -17.03 15.01
N LYS A 439 26.06 -16.01 14.45
CA LYS A 439 25.38 -14.79 14.11
C LYS A 439 24.39 -15.11 13.01
N GLY A 440 23.11 -14.84 13.24
CA GLY A 440 22.06 -15.05 12.28
C GLY A 440 22.19 -14.16 11.04
N VAL A 441 21.17 -14.20 10.19
CA VAL A 441 21.11 -13.36 9.02
C VAL A 441 21.03 -11.89 9.44
N VAL A 442 21.87 -11.06 8.86
CA VAL A 442 21.86 -9.62 9.12
C VAL A 442 20.56 -9.04 8.59
N SER A 443 19.79 -8.39 9.47
CA SER A 443 18.68 -7.54 9.04
C SER A 443 19.21 -6.42 8.15
N LEU A 444 18.58 -6.24 7.01
CA LEU A 444 18.93 -5.15 6.12
C LEU A 444 18.01 -3.98 6.44
N PRO A 445 18.53 -2.88 7.00
CA PRO A 445 17.72 -1.73 7.33
C PRO A 445 17.05 -1.19 6.06
N TYR A 446 15.78 -0.90 6.16
CA TYR A 446 15.01 -0.24 5.13
C TYR A 446 14.51 1.09 5.67
N ASP A 447 14.91 2.16 5.03
CA ASP A 447 14.42 3.50 5.31
C ASP A 447 13.72 4.01 4.05
N ILE A 448 12.53 4.54 4.24
CA ILE A 448 11.78 5.18 3.17
C ILE A 448 12.04 6.67 3.29
N PRO A 449 12.62 7.31 2.26
CA PRO A 449 12.61 8.75 2.23
C PRO A 449 11.16 9.23 2.21
N GLU A 450 10.84 10.22 3.01
CA GLU A 450 9.55 10.90 3.02
C GLU A 450 9.64 12.18 2.20
N PRO A 451 9.56 12.11 0.87
CA PRO A 451 9.58 13.31 0.06
C PRO A 451 8.28 14.05 0.30
N LYS A 452 8.39 15.33 0.59
CA LYS A 452 7.22 16.18 0.57
C LYS A 452 6.77 16.37 -0.87
N GLU A 453 5.48 16.21 -1.11
CA GLU A 453 4.89 16.62 -2.39
C GLU A 453 5.30 18.07 -2.64
N ARG A 454 5.84 18.32 -3.83
CA ARG A 454 6.21 19.68 -4.23
C ARG A 454 4.95 20.47 -4.51
N GLU A 455 4.83 21.65 -3.92
CA GLU A 455 3.85 22.64 -4.30
C GLU A 455 4.38 23.48 -5.45
N PHE A 456 3.66 23.51 -6.55
CA PHE A 456 3.95 24.38 -7.68
C PHE A 456 3.29 25.74 -7.44
N LYS A 457 4.09 26.66 -6.91
CA LYS A 457 3.63 28.00 -6.56
C LYS A 457 3.50 28.86 -7.83
N GLY A 458 2.51 29.73 -7.87
CA GLY A 458 2.34 30.67 -8.97
C GLY A 458 0.90 30.72 -9.46
N LYS A 459 0.74 31.24 -10.67
CA LYS A 459 -0.58 31.40 -11.32
C LYS A 459 -1.09 30.04 -11.85
N VAL A 460 -2.42 29.90 -11.85
CA VAL A 460 -3.10 28.83 -12.58
C VAL A 460 -3.42 29.29 -13.98
N PHE A 461 -3.11 28.45 -14.96
CA PHE A 461 -3.37 28.61 -16.36
C PHE A 461 -4.38 27.55 -16.78
N ASP A 462 -5.64 27.93 -16.99
CA ASP A 462 -6.68 26.98 -17.42
C ASP A 462 -6.52 26.72 -18.93
N VAL A 463 -6.42 25.45 -19.32
CA VAL A 463 -6.28 25.09 -20.75
C VAL A 463 -7.46 25.56 -21.60
N LEU A 464 -8.64 25.78 -20.99
CA LEU A 464 -9.83 26.30 -21.68
C LEU A 464 -9.61 27.74 -22.17
N ASP A 465 -8.87 28.55 -21.41
CA ASP A 465 -8.51 29.93 -21.80
C ASP A 465 -7.60 29.96 -23.02
N TYR A 466 -6.95 28.86 -23.35
CA TYR A 466 -6.08 28.66 -24.50
C TYR A 466 -6.74 27.90 -25.65
N GLY A 467 -8.06 27.66 -25.55
CA GLY A 467 -8.87 27.08 -26.61
C GLY A 467 -8.94 25.54 -26.61
N ALA A 468 -8.60 24.88 -25.49
CA ALA A 468 -8.91 23.46 -25.31
C ALA A 468 -10.45 23.27 -25.30
N THR A 469 -10.91 22.18 -25.88
CA THR A 469 -12.34 21.85 -25.96
C THR A 469 -12.55 20.42 -25.46
N PRO A 470 -12.92 20.26 -24.19
CA PRO A 470 -13.22 18.94 -23.68
C PRO A 470 -14.55 18.42 -24.28
N GLY A 471 -14.58 17.13 -24.62
CA GLY A 471 -15.81 16.38 -24.78
C GLY A 471 -16.45 16.07 -23.44
N LYS A 472 -17.72 15.70 -23.45
CA LYS A 472 -18.37 15.11 -22.28
C LYS A 472 -17.77 13.73 -22.01
N VAL A 473 -17.94 13.24 -20.78
CA VAL A 473 -17.68 11.84 -20.44
C VAL A 473 -18.45 10.97 -21.44
N ASP A 474 -17.77 10.00 -22.04
CA ASP A 474 -18.25 9.10 -23.11
C ASP A 474 -18.31 9.69 -24.54
N ASP A 475 -18.01 10.97 -24.74
CA ASP A 475 -17.89 11.56 -26.08
C ASP A 475 -16.42 11.64 -26.50
N ILE A 476 -16.05 11.05 -27.63
CA ILE A 476 -14.71 11.21 -28.19
C ILE A 476 -14.61 12.57 -28.87
N PRO A 477 -13.82 13.51 -28.34
CA PRO A 477 -13.73 14.85 -28.95
C PRO A 477 -13.03 14.79 -30.30
N VAL A 478 -13.56 15.48 -31.27
CA VAL A 478 -13.00 15.57 -32.63
C VAL A 478 -11.81 16.52 -32.67
N LYS A 479 -11.90 17.64 -31.94
CA LYS A 479 -10.86 18.69 -31.95
C LYS A 479 -9.64 18.30 -31.14
N ASP A 480 -8.45 18.42 -31.77
CA ASP A 480 -7.17 18.26 -31.10
C ASP A 480 -6.91 19.40 -30.10
N SER A 481 -6.77 19.07 -28.82
CA SER A 481 -6.47 20.00 -27.73
C SER A 481 -4.97 20.17 -27.47
N SER A 482 -4.09 19.40 -28.13
CA SER A 482 -2.63 19.50 -27.94
C SER A 482 -2.08 20.91 -28.09
N PRO A 483 -2.52 21.72 -29.10
CA PRO A 483 -2.04 23.11 -29.24
C PRO A 483 -2.40 23.99 -28.04
N ALA A 484 -3.59 23.81 -27.47
CA ALA A 484 -4.05 24.59 -26.31
C ALA A 484 -3.23 24.23 -25.04
N PHE A 485 -3.00 22.94 -24.81
CA PHE A 485 -2.11 22.49 -23.73
C PHE A 485 -0.70 23.08 -23.89
N ALA A 486 -0.14 22.99 -25.10
CA ALA A 486 1.18 23.54 -25.38
C ALA A 486 1.26 25.06 -25.15
N ALA A 487 0.23 25.81 -25.54
CA ALA A 487 0.16 27.26 -25.35
C ALA A 487 0.07 27.64 -23.86
N ALA A 488 -0.78 26.94 -23.09
CA ALA A 488 -0.90 27.14 -21.66
C ALA A 488 0.42 26.83 -20.91
N LEU A 489 1.09 25.73 -21.27
CA LEU A 489 2.38 25.33 -20.71
C LEU A 489 3.49 26.33 -21.05
N ALA A 490 3.52 26.83 -22.28
CA ALA A 490 4.46 27.87 -22.68
C ALA A 490 4.24 29.17 -21.90
N ALA A 491 2.98 29.55 -21.66
CA ALA A 491 2.64 30.72 -20.85
C ALA A 491 3.07 30.56 -19.39
N ALA A 492 2.85 29.38 -18.79
CA ALA A 492 3.29 29.06 -17.44
C ALA A 492 4.82 29.07 -17.33
N GLY A 493 5.53 28.45 -18.28
CA GLY A 493 6.99 28.46 -18.34
C GLY A 493 7.55 29.90 -18.47
N LYS A 494 6.95 30.74 -19.32
CA LYS A 494 7.32 32.15 -19.46
C LYS A 494 7.07 32.95 -18.18
N ALA A 495 6.06 32.58 -17.40
CA ALA A 495 5.77 33.20 -16.09
C ALA A 495 6.73 32.75 -14.97
N GLY A 496 7.64 31.83 -15.25
CA GLY A 496 8.59 31.28 -14.27
C GLY A 496 8.05 30.12 -13.44
N GLY A 497 6.93 29.51 -13.85
CA GLY A 497 6.32 28.36 -13.18
C GLY A 497 4.81 28.53 -12.93
N GLY A 498 4.24 27.59 -12.20
CA GLY A 498 2.82 27.58 -11.86
C GLY A 498 2.13 26.27 -12.23
N THR A 499 0.79 26.29 -12.22
CA THR A 499 -0.02 25.12 -12.55
C THR A 499 -0.80 25.35 -13.83
N VAL A 500 -0.62 24.46 -14.82
CA VAL A 500 -1.50 24.39 -15.98
C VAL A 500 -2.60 23.39 -15.65
N PHE A 501 -3.82 23.87 -15.56
CA PHE A 501 -4.96 23.07 -15.13
C PHE A 501 -5.85 22.68 -16.32
N ALA A 502 -6.22 21.41 -16.35
CA ALA A 502 -7.22 20.90 -17.28
C ALA A 502 -8.45 20.43 -16.48
N PRO A 503 -9.58 21.13 -16.54
CA PRO A 503 -10.82 20.71 -15.89
C PRO A 503 -11.30 19.33 -16.33
N ALA A 504 -12.27 18.76 -15.58
CA ALA A 504 -12.87 17.48 -15.93
C ALA A 504 -13.45 17.50 -17.36
N GLY A 505 -13.29 16.41 -18.07
CA GLY A 505 -13.71 16.19 -19.45
C GLY A 505 -12.71 15.36 -20.23
N VAL A 506 -13.09 14.98 -21.44
CA VAL A 506 -12.27 14.18 -22.36
C VAL A 506 -11.56 15.10 -23.35
N TYR A 507 -10.23 15.05 -23.36
CA TYR A 507 -9.39 15.84 -24.27
C TYR A 507 -8.71 14.94 -25.32
N ARG A 508 -8.92 15.23 -26.60
CA ARG A 508 -8.17 14.57 -27.68
C ARG A 508 -6.76 15.14 -27.74
N ILE A 509 -5.76 14.26 -27.68
CA ILE A 509 -4.35 14.62 -27.74
C ILE A 509 -3.70 13.91 -28.93
N ALA A 510 -3.37 14.68 -29.97
CA ALA A 510 -2.78 14.16 -31.21
C ALA A 510 -1.27 14.44 -31.34
N ARG A 511 -0.66 15.12 -30.38
CA ARG A 511 0.77 15.47 -30.37
C ARG A 511 1.33 15.41 -28.95
N GLY A 512 2.62 15.12 -28.83
CA GLY A 512 3.33 15.15 -27.56
C GLY A 512 3.27 16.52 -26.88
N ILE A 513 3.24 16.52 -25.55
CA ILE A 513 3.15 17.68 -24.67
C ILE A 513 4.48 17.79 -23.90
N LYS A 514 5.04 18.99 -23.81
CA LYS A 514 6.26 19.25 -23.04
C LYS A 514 5.95 20.15 -21.85
N VAL A 515 6.22 19.68 -20.64
CA VAL A 515 5.99 20.42 -19.39
C VAL A 515 7.28 21.10 -18.98
N PRO A 516 7.32 22.44 -18.95
CA PRO A 516 8.53 23.20 -18.59
C PRO A 516 8.93 23.02 -17.13
N SER A 517 10.20 23.31 -16.83
CA SER A 517 10.74 23.34 -15.47
C SER A 517 9.91 24.27 -14.55
N GLY A 518 9.62 23.83 -13.32
CA GLY A 518 8.83 24.57 -12.34
C GLY A 518 7.33 24.64 -12.63
N VAL A 519 6.83 23.94 -13.67
CA VAL A 519 5.43 23.87 -14.03
C VAL A 519 4.82 22.52 -13.68
N GLU A 520 3.62 22.51 -13.13
CA GLU A 520 2.79 21.30 -13.01
C GLU A 520 1.69 21.29 -14.08
N LEU A 521 1.60 20.21 -14.84
CA LEU A 521 0.41 19.90 -15.64
C LEU A 521 -0.56 19.07 -14.80
N ARG A 522 -1.76 19.59 -14.54
CA ARG A 522 -2.67 19.05 -13.54
C ARG A 522 -4.08 18.86 -14.09
N GLY A 523 -4.60 17.65 -13.89
CA GLY A 523 -6.02 17.32 -14.07
C GLY A 523 -6.81 17.46 -12.78
N SER A 524 -8.01 16.92 -12.74
CA SER A 524 -8.99 17.14 -11.67
C SER A 524 -8.89 16.15 -10.50
N PHE A 525 -8.16 15.06 -10.62
CA PHE A 525 -8.04 14.09 -9.54
C PHE A 525 -7.03 14.53 -8.47
N GLU A 526 -7.46 14.53 -7.21
CA GLU A 526 -6.64 14.92 -6.06
C GLU A 526 -6.07 13.73 -5.28
N ALA A 527 -6.41 12.52 -5.66
CA ALA A 527 -5.91 11.28 -5.07
C ALA A 527 -5.89 10.16 -6.10
N GLN A 528 -5.39 9.00 -5.68
CA GLN A 528 -5.40 7.79 -6.49
C GLN A 528 -6.81 7.49 -7.01
N HIS A 529 -6.91 7.09 -8.26
CA HIS A 529 -8.15 6.65 -8.88
C HIS A 529 -7.90 5.41 -9.75
N TYR A 530 -8.91 4.56 -9.83
CA TYR A 530 -8.80 3.25 -10.47
C TYR A 530 -10.17 2.73 -10.92
N GLY A 531 -10.21 1.76 -11.82
CA GLY A 531 -11.43 1.09 -12.22
C GLY A 531 -12.47 2.06 -12.80
N ASN A 532 -13.71 1.97 -12.35
CA ASN A 532 -14.82 2.80 -12.85
C ASN A 532 -14.62 4.32 -12.65
N SER A 533 -13.75 4.74 -11.75
CA SER A 533 -13.45 6.15 -11.55
C SER A 533 -12.61 6.76 -12.68
N THR A 534 -11.91 5.95 -13.48
CA THR A 534 -11.12 6.42 -14.62
C THR A 534 -11.95 7.07 -15.73
N HIS A 535 -13.26 6.81 -15.76
CA HIS A 535 -14.21 7.46 -16.70
C HIS A 535 -14.74 8.80 -16.21
N ARG A 536 -14.18 9.31 -15.11
CA ARG A 536 -14.55 10.59 -14.52
C ARG A 536 -13.34 11.51 -14.53
N GLY A 537 -13.52 12.75 -14.14
CA GLY A 537 -12.44 13.73 -14.07
C GLY A 537 -11.81 14.06 -15.43
N THR A 538 -10.52 14.40 -15.41
CA THR A 538 -9.80 14.78 -16.62
C THR A 538 -9.19 13.58 -17.31
N GLN A 539 -9.58 13.35 -18.57
CA GLN A 539 -9.16 12.21 -19.37
C GLN A 539 -8.42 12.69 -20.63
N LEU A 540 -7.25 12.14 -20.89
CA LEU A 540 -6.47 12.36 -22.10
C LEU A 540 -6.66 11.15 -23.04
N TYR A 541 -7.36 11.36 -24.15
CA TYR A 541 -7.51 10.36 -25.21
C TYR A 541 -6.40 10.58 -26.25
N VAL A 542 -5.47 9.64 -26.31
CA VAL A 542 -4.18 9.77 -27.02
C VAL A 542 -4.23 9.15 -28.41
N TYR A 543 -3.95 9.96 -29.39
CA TYR A 543 -3.82 9.54 -30.80
C TYR A 543 -2.41 9.73 -31.35
N ALA A 544 -1.51 10.31 -30.54
CA ALA A 544 -0.12 10.56 -30.91
C ALA A 544 0.70 9.26 -30.92
N GLY A 545 1.58 9.11 -31.88
CA GLY A 545 2.63 8.11 -31.92
C GLY A 545 2.20 6.65 -32.18
N LYS A 546 0.97 6.41 -32.66
CA LYS A 546 0.50 5.06 -32.98
C LYS A 546 1.40 4.35 -34.00
N GLY A 547 1.92 3.19 -33.60
CA GLY A 547 2.81 2.37 -34.45
C GLY A 547 4.26 2.85 -34.50
N ASP A 548 4.60 3.94 -33.82
CA ASP A 548 5.94 4.51 -33.80
C ASP A 548 6.46 4.73 -32.36
N PRO A 549 7.03 3.70 -31.74
CA PRO A 549 7.55 3.79 -30.37
C PRO A 549 8.76 4.74 -30.23
N ALA A 550 9.39 5.14 -31.34
CA ALA A 550 10.52 6.04 -31.36
C ALA A 550 10.08 7.52 -31.42
N SER A 551 8.83 7.80 -31.71
CA SER A 551 8.30 9.16 -31.73
C SER A 551 8.32 9.82 -30.33
N ALA A 552 7.98 11.11 -30.27
CA ALA A 552 7.98 11.86 -29.01
C ALA A 552 7.02 11.23 -27.98
N PRO A 553 7.40 11.14 -26.71
CA PRO A 553 6.51 10.73 -25.63
C PRO A 553 5.25 11.60 -25.56
N LEU A 554 4.17 11.02 -25.02
CA LEU A 554 2.94 11.81 -24.83
C LEU A 554 3.22 13.03 -23.96
N ILE A 555 3.87 12.84 -22.81
CA ILE A 555 4.24 13.93 -21.90
C ILE A 555 5.74 13.81 -21.61
N THR A 556 6.48 14.85 -21.94
CA THR A 556 7.89 14.99 -21.58
C THR A 556 8.01 16.04 -20.47
N LEU A 557 8.60 15.63 -19.33
CA LEU A 557 8.86 16.50 -18.19
C LEU A 557 10.26 17.07 -18.28
N GLU A 558 10.42 18.40 -18.17
CA GLU A 558 11.72 19.00 -17.90
C GLU A 558 12.14 18.87 -16.43
N PRO A 559 13.41 19.08 -16.07
CA PRO A 559 13.80 19.01 -14.66
C PRO A 559 12.89 19.89 -13.76
N ASP A 560 12.56 19.39 -12.57
CA ASP A 560 11.66 20.08 -11.62
C ASP A 560 10.21 20.25 -12.08
N ALA A 561 9.78 19.61 -13.15
CA ALA A 561 8.39 19.64 -13.61
C ALA A 561 7.52 18.61 -12.86
N GLY A 562 6.20 18.80 -12.92
CA GLY A 562 5.22 17.90 -12.36
C GLY A 562 4.07 17.54 -13.31
N VAL A 563 3.49 16.36 -13.11
CA VAL A 563 2.25 15.95 -13.77
C VAL A 563 1.38 15.16 -12.81
N GLY A 564 0.07 15.37 -12.85
CA GLY A 564 -0.84 14.57 -12.03
C GLY A 564 -2.32 14.84 -12.26
N GLY A 565 -3.14 13.94 -11.74
CA GLY A 565 -4.60 14.09 -11.73
C GLY A 565 -5.30 13.72 -13.05
N PHE A 566 -4.70 12.83 -13.87
CA PHE A 566 -5.24 12.44 -15.17
C PHE A 566 -5.54 10.95 -15.26
N THR A 567 -6.55 10.63 -16.07
CA THR A 567 -6.65 9.34 -16.75
C THR A 567 -6.07 9.46 -18.17
N VAL A 568 -5.19 8.56 -18.56
CA VAL A 568 -4.62 8.48 -19.92
C VAL A 568 -5.08 7.20 -20.59
N TYR A 569 -5.72 7.35 -21.75
CA TYR A 569 -6.27 6.23 -22.53
C TYR A 569 -5.89 6.35 -24.01
N TYR A 570 -5.53 5.23 -24.64
CA TYR A 570 -5.19 5.11 -26.05
C TYR A 570 -6.33 4.43 -26.80
N PRO A 571 -7.27 5.18 -27.43
CA PRO A 571 -8.47 4.62 -28.05
C PRO A 571 -8.19 3.67 -29.21
N GLU A 572 -7.06 3.85 -29.87
CA GLU A 572 -6.66 3.03 -31.02
C GLU A 572 -5.73 1.86 -30.63
N GLN A 573 -5.45 1.68 -29.32
CA GLN A 573 -4.84 0.46 -28.80
C GLN A 573 -5.89 -0.64 -28.78
N GLY A 574 -5.51 -1.85 -29.07
CA GLY A 574 -6.48 -2.94 -29.04
C GLY A 574 -5.86 -4.29 -29.31
N VAL A 575 -6.57 -5.31 -28.89
CA VAL A 575 -6.37 -6.70 -29.30
C VAL A 575 -7.41 -6.97 -30.38
N THR A 576 -6.98 -7.31 -31.59
CA THR A 576 -7.93 -7.60 -32.69
C THR A 576 -8.57 -8.97 -32.53
N ASP A 577 -9.81 -9.13 -32.99
CA ASP A 577 -10.53 -10.41 -32.98
C ASP A 577 -10.01 -11.40 -34.03
N ASP A 578 -9.00 -11.04 -34.83
CA ASP A 578 -8.43 -11.91 -35.84
C ASP A 578 -7.55 -12.98 -35.21
N SER A 579 -8.11 -14.16 -34.99
CA SER A 579 -7.42 -15.31 -34.41
C SER A 579 -6.27 -15.86 -35.25
N SER A 580 -6.12 -15.43 -36.52
CA SER A 580 -5.08 -15.88 -37.46
C SER A 580 -3.78 -15.03 -37.37
N ALA A 581 -3.82 -13.86 -36.75
CA ALA A 581 -2.66 -12.96 -36.66
C ALA A 581 -1.71 -13.36 -35.54
N ASP A 582 -0.42 -13.14 -35.72
CA ASP A 582 0.58 -13.23 -34.67
C ASP A 582 0.21 -12.22 -33.56
N GLU A 583 0.10 -12.68 -32.32
CA GLU A 583 -0.36 -11.89 -31.19
C GLU A 583 0.51 -10.65 -30.93
N ALA A 584 1.81 -10.71 -31.23
CA ALA A 584 2.70 -9.56 -31.18
C ALA A 584 2.30 -8.43 -32.14
N LEU A 585 1.56 -8.73 -33.20
CA LEU A 585 1.10 -7.77 -34.20
C LEU A 585 -0.25 -7.14 -33.86
N ARG A 586 -1.00 -7.70 -32.92
CA ARG A 586 -2.33 -7.19 -32.52
C ARG A 586 -2.26 -5.95 -31.68
N VAL A 587 -1.25 -5.87 -30.82
CA VAL A 587 -1.04 -4.72 -29.94
C VAL A 587 -0.26 -3.63 -30.68
N LYS A 588 -0.72 -2.38 -30.59
CA LYS A 588 -0.03 -1.24 -31.20
C LYS A 588 1.09 -0.74 -30.29
N ARG A 589 2.28 -0.55 -30.85
CA ARG A 589 3.39 0.08 -30.16
C ARG A 589 3.19 1.58 -30.17
N TYR A 590 3.41 2.21 -29.02
CA TYR A 590 3.37 3.64 -28.83
C TYR A 590 4.66 4.13 -28.18
N PRO A 591 5.04 5.41 -28.28
CA PRO A 591 6.09 5.97 -27.45
C PRO A 591 5.69 5.93 -25.97
N PRO A 592 6.64 6.10 -25.03
CA PRO A 592 6.31 6.16 -23.61
C PRO A 592 5.25 7.23 -23.31
N THR A 593 4.36 6.92 -22.37
CA THR A 593 3.36 7.89 -21.91
C THR A 593 4.05 9.07 -21.22
N LEU A 594 4.95 8.79 -20.28
CA LEU A 594 5.70 9.79 -19.55
C LEU A 594 7.19 9.59 -19.77
N ARG A 595 7.93 10.63 -20.12
CA ARG A 595 9.39 10.71 -20.03
C ARG A 595 9.75 11.69 -18.94
N THR A 596 10.56 11.24 -17.97
CA THR A 596 10.93 12.01 -16.80
C THR A 596 12.34 12.62 -16.93
N ALA A 597 12.65 13.52 -16.01
CA ALA A 597 13.94 14.20 -15.86
C ALA A 597 14.24 14.38 -14.35
N PRO A 598 15.39 14.95 -13.96
CA PRO A 598 15.73 15.10 -12.55
C PRO A 598 14.66 15.87 -11.75
N ARG A 599 14.39 15.38 -10.54
CA ARG A 599 13.48 15.99 -9.56
C ARG A 599 12.04 16.20 -10.05
N CYS A 600 11.61 15.43 -11.04
CA CYS A 600 10.21 15.44 -11.48
C CYS A 600 9.29 14.80 -10.44
N GLN A 601 8.01 15.20 -10.49
CA GLN A 601 6.95 14.62 -9.67
C GLN A 601 5.83 14.10 -10.57
N VAL A 602 5.45 12.83 -10.37
CA VAL A 602 4.31 12.18 -11.04
C VAL A 602 3.35 11.68 -9.97
N ARG A 603 2.08 12.07 -10.03
CA ARG A 603 1.12 11.68 -8.99
C ARG A 603 -0.32 11.53 -9.49
N ASN A 604 -1.10 10.70 -8.83
CA ASN A 604 -2.54 10.55 -9.08
C ASN A 604 -2.85 10.31 -10.57
N MET A 605 -2.16 9.37 -11.21
CA MET A 605 -2.35 9.03 -12.62
C MET A 605 -3.01 7.66 -12.77
N ALA A 606 -3.98 7.56 -13.68
CA ALA A 606 -4.42 6.28 -14.19
C ALA A 606 -4.01 6.15 -15.66
N ILE A 607 -3.10 5.22 -15.95
CA ILE A 607 -2.58 4.98 -17.31
C ILE A 607 -3.16 3.66 -17.81
N VAL A 608 -4.25 3.73 -18.56
CA VAL A 608 -5.15 2.59 -18.78
C VAL A 608 -4.51 1.47 -19.62
N ASN A 609 -3.91 1.82 -20.78
CA ASN A 609 -3.44 0.84 -21.76
C ASN A 609 -2.24 1.35 -22.57
N ALA A 610 -1.24 1.87 -21.88
CA ALA A 610 -0.01 2.36 -22.52
C ALA A 610 0.85 1.21 -23.06
N TRP A 611 1.72 1.49 -24.03
CA TRP A 611 2.82 0.59 -24.38
C TRP A 611 3.86 0.58 -23.26
N THR A 612 4.53 1.69 -23.02
CA THR A 612 5.37 1.93 -21.84
C THR A 612 4.77 3.07 -21.03
N ALA A 613 4.54 2.89 -19.72
CA ALA A 613 3.91 3.92 -18.92
C ALA A 613 4.92 5.03 -18.53
N ILE A 614 6.05 4.68 -17.90
CA ILE A 614 7.04 5.66 -17.40
C ILE A 614 8.45 5.31 -17.89
N ASP A 615 9.03 6.21 -18.67
CA ASP A 615 10.42 6.18 -19.13
C ASP A 615 11.29 7.11 -18.27
N ALA A 616 12.05 6.53 -17.35
CA ALA A 616 13.04 7.18 -16.51
C ALA A 616 14.47 6.65 -16.78
N ILE A 617 14.71 6.15 -18.01
CA ILE A 617 16.00 5.66 -18.46
C ILE A 617 16.56 6.45 -19.63
N THR A 618 15.72 6.95 -20.54
CA THR A 618 16.22 7.75 -21.68
C THR A 618 16.90 9.01 -21.19
N VAL A 619 16.39 9.62 -20.12
CA VAL A 619 17.01 10.76 -19.42
C VAL A 619 17.26 10.36 -17.97
N ARG A 620 18.46 10.61 -17.47
CA ARG A 620 18.78 10.43 -16.06
C ARG A 620 17.80 11.21 -15.18
N SER A 621 17.17 10.56 -14.20
CA SER A 621 16.03 11.11 -13.44
C SER A 621 16.29 11.15 -11.92
N ASP A 622 17.40 11.77 -11.51
CA ASP A 622 17.80 11.88 -10.11
C ASP A 622 16.68 12.48 -9.23
N GLY A 623 16.38 11.86 -8.09
CA GLY A 623 15.39 12.35 -7.16
C GLY A 623 13.96 12.36 -7.71
N LEU A 624 13.65 11.50 -8.68
CA LEU A 624 12.29 11.32 -9.21
C LEU A 624 11.34 10.84 -8.11
N PHE A 625 10.17 11.48 -8.02
CA PHE A 625 9.10 11.06 -7.13
C PHE A 625 7.86 10.66 -7.92
N VAL A 626 7.48 9.41 -7.83
CA VAL A 626 6.27 8.84 -8.45
C VAL A 626 5.38 8.28 -7.35
N THR A 627 4.14 8.73 -7.27
CA THR A 627 3.18 8.24 -6.27
C THR A 627 1.77 8.11 -6.84
N ASP A 628 1.04 7.09 -6.38
CA ASP A 628 -0.37 6.90 -6.72
C ASP A 628 -0.61 6.80 -8.24
N VAL A 629 0.18 5.95 -8.90
CA VAL A 629 0.04 5.66 -10.33
C VAL A 629 -0.55 4.27 -10.50
N THR A 630 -1.66 4.19 -11.22
CA THR A 630 -2.37 2.94 -11.51
C THR A 630 -2.52 2.73 -13.01
N GLY A 631 -2.84 1.52 -13.41
CA GLY A 631 -3.23 1.22 -14.80
C GLY A 631 -2.57 -0.01 -15.38
N GLY A 632 -2.60 -0.12 -16.69
CA GLY A 632 -2.02 -1.22 -17.45
C GLY A 632 -0.91 -0.74 -18.39
N ALA A 633 0.16 -1.51 -18.47
CA ALA A 633 1.19 -1.36 -19.47
C ALA A 633 1.30 -2.64 -20.28
N LEU A 634 1.70 -2.53 -21.54
CA LEU A 634 1.76 -3.67 -22.47
C LEU A 634 3.20 -4.15 -22.67
N ASP A 635 4.18 -3.26 -22.62
CA ASP A 635 5.61 -3.58 -22.66
C ASP A 635 6.25 -3.42 -21.28
N ALA A 636 6.22 -2.19 -20.74
CA ALA A 636 6.81 -1.92 -19.45
C ALA A 636 6.00 -0.90 -18.64
N GLY A 637 5.83 -1.17 -17.34
CA GLY A 637 5.24 -0.21 -16.41
C GLY A 637 6.21 0.96 -16.15
N VAL A 638 7.33 0.68 -15.53
CA VAL A 638 8.41 1.66 -15.26
C VAL A 638 9.72 1.12 -15.79
N ILE A 639 10.49 1.97 -16.45
CA ILE A 639 11.89 1.71 -16.77
C ILE A 639 12.73 2.78 -16.10
N VAL A 640 13.66 2.40 -15.20
CA VAL A 640 14.58 3.34 -14.52
C VAL A 640 16.02 2.92 -14.72
N GLY A 641 16.90 3.90 -15.00
CA GLY A 641 18.31 3.62 -15.27
C GLY A 641 19.13 4.89 -15.52
N HIS A 642 20.12 4.80 -16.43
CA HIS A 642 20.99 5.88 -16.86
C HIS A 642 21.80 6.50 -15.71
N GLY A 643 22.17 5.69 -14.71
CA GLY A 643 22.91 6.18 -13.55
C GLY A 643 22.08 7.05 -12.60
N THR A 644 20.76 6.94 -12.63
CA THR A 644 19.84 7.67 -11.74
C THR A 644 20.19 7.43 -10.28
N THR A 645 20.20 8.50 -9.47
CA THR A 645 20.51 8.45 -8.05
C THR A 645 19.35 9.02 -7.21
N GLY A 646 18.92 8.27 -6.22
CA GLY A 646 17.77 8.62 -5.39
C GLY A 646 16.45 8.59 -6.17
N GLY A 647 15.38 8.46 -5.49
CA GLY A 647 14.04 8.43 -6.07
C GLY A 647 13.12 7.47 -5.33
N LEU A 648 11.84 7.73 -5.41
CA LEU A 648 10.82 6.91 -4.79
C LEU A 648 9.67 6.66 -5.76
N PHE A 649 9.36 5.39 -5.94
CA PHE A 649 8.12 4.90 -6.54
C PHE A 649 7.26 4.36 -5.40
N ARG A 650 6.19 5.07 -5.07
CA ARG A 650 5.27 4.72 -3.99
C ARG A 650 3.88 4.49 -4.56
N ASP A 651 3.24 3.39 -4.16
CA ASP A 651 1.87 3.08 -4.58
C ASP A 651 1.70 3.06 -6.10
N VAL A 652 2.66 2.41 -6.78
CA VAL A 652 2.59 2.19 -8.23
C VAL A 652 2.01 0.81 -8.48
N HIS A 653 0.86 0.77 -9.15
CA HIS A 653 0.04 -0.41 -9.31
C HIS A 653 -0.26 -0.69 -10.79
N PHE A 654 0.43 -1.66 -11.39
CA PHE A 654 0.15 -2.12 -12.74
C PHE A 654 -0.75 -3.34 -12.72
N ASN A 655 -1.96 -3.13 -13.21
CA ASN A 655 -3.01 -4.12 -13.26
C ASN A 655 -3.70 -4.07 -14.62
N TYR A 656 -3.63 -5.17 -15.36
CA TYR A 656 -4.26 -5.28 -16.69
C TYR A 656 -5.78 -5.06 -16.63
N THR A 657 -6.42 -5.34 -15.49
CA THR A 657 -7.86 -5.10 -15.28
C THR A 657 -8.21 -3.60 -15.28
N GLY A 658 -7.24 -2.71 -15.20
CA GLY A 658 -7.44 -1.28 -15.44
C GLY A 658 -7.97 -0.95 -16.83
N TRP A 659 -7.82 -1.86 -17.80
CA TRP A 659 -8.41 -1.79 -19.14
C TRP A 659 -9.48 -2.86 -19.36
N VAL A 660 -9.18 -4.10 -19.00
CA VAL A 660 -10.11 -5.23 -19.06
C VAL A 660 -11.24 -5.03 -18.05
N GLY A 661 -12.46 -5.34 -18.42
CA GLY A 661 -13.61 -5.19 -17.51
C GLY A 661 -14.13 -3.77 -17.35
N GLN A 662 -13.49 -2.77 -17.96
CA GLN A 662 -13.96 -1.39 -17.99
C GLN A 662 -14.90 -1.17 -19.17
N GLY A 663 -16.11 -1.68 -19.08
CA GLY A 663 -17.10 -1.74 -20.19
C GLY A 663 -17.44 -0.43 -20.91
N LYS A 664 -16.84 0.68 -20.49
CA LYS A 664 -17.04 2.01 -21.09
C LYS A 664 -16.00 2.37 -22.14
N TYR A 665 -14.87 1.69 -22.22
CA TYR A 665 -13.91 1.87 -23.30
C TYR A 665 -14.29 1.00 -24.50
N GLU A 666 -14.46 1.57 -25.68
CA GLU A 666 -14.95 0.85 -26.88
C GLU A 666 -14.09 -0.38 -27.22
N ASN A 667 -12.78 -0.27 -27.05
CA ASN A 667 -11.81 -1.31 -27.41
C ASN A 667 -11.28 -2.09 -26.22
N HIS A 668 -12.02 -2.19 -25.12
CA HIS A 668 -11.56 -2.99 -23.98
C HIS A 668 -11.65 -4.50 -24.29
N PRO A 669 -10.67 -5.30 -23.84
CA PRO A 669 -10.75 -6.75 -23.96
C PRO A 669 -11.96 -7.31 -23.20
N ARG A 670 -12.67 -8.25 -23.79
CA ARG A 670 -13.94 -8.79 -23.28
C ARG A 670 -13.86 -10.29 -23.04
N GLY A 671 -14.70 -10.77 -22.14
CA GLY A 671 -14.82 -12.19 -21.82
C GLY A 671 -14.04 -12.58 -20.57
N ASP A 672 -13.82 -13.87 -20.38
CA ASP A 672 -13.11 -14.44 -19.25
C ASP A 672 -11.59 -14.42 -19.52
N ASP A 673 -10.81 -13.93 -18.56
CA ASP A 673 -9.34 -13.87 -18.63
C ASP A 673 -8.64 -15.25 -18.60
N TRP A 674 -9.37 -16.28 -18.22
CA TRP A 674 -8.90 -17.68 -18.25
C TRP A 674 -9.27 -18.42 -19.52
N ASP A 675 -10.19 -17.87 -20.32
CA ASP A 675 -10.60 -18.46 -21.60
C ASP A 675 -9.80 -17.82 -22.75
N LYS A 676 -8.79 -18.51 -23.23
CA LYS A 676 -7.93 -18.08 -24.33
C LYS A 676 -8.65 -17.84 -25.67
N THR A 677 -9.93 -18.18 -25.77
CA THR A 677 -10.75 -17.88 -26.94
C THR A 677 -11.40 -16.50 -26.87
N THR A 678 -11.37 -15.85 -25.71
CA THR A 678 -11.85 -14.49 -25.50
C THR A 678 -10.74 -13.45 -25.70
N THR A 679 -11.08 -12.22 -26.07
CA THR A 679 -10.08 -11.14 -26.20
C THR A 679 -9.43 -10.81 -24.86
N CYS A 680 -10.13 -11.00 -23.76
CA CYS A 680 -9.59 -10.87 -22.41
C CYS A 680 -8.52 -11.93 -22.11
N GLY A 681 -8.83 -13.21 -22.39
CA GLY A 681 -7.88 -14.30 -22.18
C GLY A 681 -6.67 -14.23 -23.12
N MET A 682 -6.84 -13.79 -24.37
CA MET A 682 -5.73 -13.50 -25.29
C MET A 682 -4.84 -12.38 -24.78
N PHE A 683 -5.44 -11.34 -24.21
CA PHE A 683 -4.70 -10.21 -23.62
C PHE A 683 -3.93 -10.62 -22.36
N ALA A 684 -4.54 -11.41 -21.48
CA ALA A 684 -3.87 -11.98 -20.31
C ALA A 684 -2.69 -12.87 -20.71
N ASP A 685 -2.84 -13.70 -21.75
CA ASP A 685 -1.76 -14.52 -22.30
C ASP A 685 -0.63 -13.66 -22.90
N PHE A 686 -0.95 -12.57 -23.57
CA PHE A 686 0.04 -11.61 -24.08
C PHE A 686 0.83 -10.97 -22.93
N THR A 687 0.17 -10.37 -21.94
CA THR A 687 0.84 -9.66 -20.85
C THR A 687 1.71 -10.59 -20.00
N THR A 688 1.28 -11.81 -19.74
CA THR A 688 2.07 -12.81 -18.99
C THR A 688 3.27 -13.36 -19.76
N ARG A 689 3.40 -13.09 -21.07
CA ARG A 689 4.58 -13.44 -21.87
C ARG A 689 5.51 -12.26 -22.19
N VAL A 690 5.00 -11.05 -22.22
CA VAL A 690 5.74 -9.88 -22.75
C VAL A 690 5.94 -8.79 -21.73
N THR A 691 4.93 -8.46 -20.94
CA THR A 691 4.93 -7.24 -20.10
C THR A 691 5.87 -7.35 -18.90
N ARG A 692 6.61 -6.28 -18.62
CA ARG A 692 7.48 -6.13 -17.45
C ARG A 692 6.90 -5.05 -16.53
N GLY A 693 6.71 -5.35 -15.26
CA GLY A 693 6.18 -4.38 -14.30
C GLY A 693 7.18 -3.24 -14.06
N PHE A 694 8.35 -3.58 -13.54
CA PHE A 694 9.42 -2.63 -13.22
C PHE A 694 10.73 -3.12 -13.79
N VAL A 695 11.29 -2.38 -14.74
CA VAL A 695 12.61 -2.63 -15.33
C VAL A 695 13.64 -1.75 -14.62
N LEU A 696 14.55 -2.39 -13.90
CA LEU A 696 15.54 -1.74 -13.05
C LEU A 696 16.94 -1.94 -13.63
N CYS A 697 17.51 -0.87 -14.18
CA CYS A 697 18.85 -0.83 -14.78
C CYS A 697 19.85 -0.13 -13.84
N ASP A 698 20.80 0.70 -14.33
CA ASP A 698 21.74 1.41 -13.45
C ASP A 698 21.04 2.54 -12.71
N ALA A 699 20.61 2.24 -11.50
CA ALA A 699 20.07 3.23 -10.58
C ALA A 699 20.52 2.91 -9.15
N LYS A 700 20.75 3.95 -8.33
CA LYS A 700 21.24 3.82 -6.96
C LYS A 700 20.29 4.53 -6.02
N GLU A 701 20.08 3.97 -4.82
CA GLU A 701 19.22 4.55 -3.79
C GLU A 701 17.77 4.82 -4.25
N VAL A 702 17.35 4.18 -5.33
CA VAL A 702 15.95 4.18 -5.75
C VAL A 702 15.17 3.18 -4.93
N LYS A 703 13.99 3.58 -4.44
CA LYS A 703 13.10 2.77 -3.61
C LYS A 703 11.78 2.52 -4.33
N LEU A 704 11.31 1.28 -4.23
CA LEU A 704 9.95 0.91 -4.57
C LEU A 704 9.21 0.59 -3.27
N HIS A 705 8.09 1.25 -3.02
CA HIS A 705 7.32 1.12 -1.79
C HIS A 705 5.85 0.88 -2.09
N SER A 706 5.28 -0.18 -1.51
CA SER A 706 3.87 -0.56 -1.70
C SER A 706 3.48 -0.71 -3.18
N CYS A 707 4.39 -1.28 -3.98
CA CYS A 707 4.19 -1.47 -5.41
C CYS A 707 3.57 -2.83 -5.73
N PHE A 708 2.81 -2.89 -6.82
CA PHE A 708 2.08 -4.09 -7.20
C PHE A 708 2.05 -4.29 -8.71
N CYS A 709 2.10 -5.53 -9.16
CA CYS A 709 1.78 -5.86 -10.54
C CYS A 709 1.11 -7.24 -10.64
N ILE A 710 0.14 -7.33 -11.53
CA ILE A 710 -0.63 -8.54 -11.78
C ILE A 710 -0.59 -8.92 -13.25
N MET A 711 -0.51 -10.22 -13.52
CA MET A 711 -0.54 -10.83 -14.86
C MET A 711 0.50 -10.22 -15.82
N VAL A 712 1.75 -10.09 -15.36
CA VAL A 712 2.89 -9.69 -16.20
C VAL A 712 3.89 -10.84 -16.36
N ALA A 713 4.74 -10.76 -17.37
CA ALA A 713 5.80 -11.74 -17.60
C ALA A 713 6.84 -11.70 -16.48
N GLU A 714 7.20 -10.48 -16.06
CA GLU A 714 8.20 -10.22 -15.03
C GLU A 714 7.73 -9.08 -14.13
N GLY A 715 7.62 -9.34 -12.83
CA GLY A 715 7.28 -8.29 -11.87
C GLY A 715 8.41 -7.26 -11.75
N ILE A 716 9.61 -7.73 -11.44
CA ILE A 716 10.87 -6.97 -11.47
C ILE A 716 11.78 -7.60 -12.52
N SER A 717 12.25 -6.78 -13.46
CA SER A 717 13.28 -7.13 -14.44
C SER A 717 14.57 -6.40 -14.09
N LEU A 718 15.62 -7.15 -13.72
CA LEU A 718 16.94 -6.61 -13.38
C LEU A 718 17.85 -6.72 -14.60
N GLU A 719 18.11 -5.60 -15.26
CA GLU A 719 18.80 -5.57 -16.54
C GLU A 719 20.10 -4.78 -16.48
N LYS A 720 20.99 -5.06 -17.43
CA LYS A 720 22.16 -4.24 -17.68
C LYS A 720 21.74 -2.95 -18.37
N ASP A 721 22.18 -1.82 -17.86
CA ASP A 721 21.83 -0.51 -18.40
C ASP A 721 22.43 -0.30 -19.80
N PRO A 722 21.62 0.03 -20.81
CA PRO A 722 22.10 0.22 -22.18
C PRO A 722 22.98 1.47 -22.38
N TYR A 723 22.88 2.46 -21.50
CA TYR A 723 23.62 3.71 -21.60
C TYR A 723 24.93 3.71 -20.81
N THR A 724 24.91 3.15 -19.59
CA THR A 724 26.06 3.16 -18.67
C THR A 724 26.76 1.82 -18.57
N GLY A 725 26.08 0.73 -18.93
CA GLY A 725 26.58 -0.62 -18.70
C GLY A 725 26.48 -1.07 -17.24
N GLY A 726 25.99 -0.22 -16.33
CA GLY A 726 25.82 -0.50 -14.91
C GLY A 726 24.58 -1.33 -14.58
N SER A 727 24.33 -1.52 -13.29
CA SER A 727 23.20 -2.32 -12.79
C SER A 727 22.64 -1.75 -11.50
N PHE A 728 21.40 -2.11 -11.19
CA PHE A 728 20.61 -1.59 -10.08
C PHE A 728 21.24 -1.85 -8.69
N ARG A 729 21.15 -0.84 -7.83
CA ARG A 729 21.54 -0.90 -6.42
C ARG A 729 20.48 -0.23 -5.56
N GLY A 730 19.54 -1.00 -5.08
CA GLY A 730 18.42 -0.47 -4.31
C GLY A 730 17.58 -1.55 -3.64
N SER A 731 16.46 -1.13 -3.08
CA SER A 731 15.59 -2.02 -2.31
C SER A 731 14.12 -1.67 -2.50
N THR A 732 13.28 -2.65 -2.14
CA THR A 732 11.82 -2.48 -2.08
C THR A 732 11.30 -2.78 -0.69
N TRP A 733 10.11 -2.27 -0.39
CA TRP A 733 9.29 -2.73 0.72
C TRP A 733 7.83 -2.80 0.29
N GLY A 734 7.14 -3.92 0.58
CA GLY A 734 5.78 -4.10 0.14
C GLY A 734 5.69 -4.19 -1.39
N LEU A 735 6.17 -5.27 -1.94
CA LEU A 735 6.11 -5.57 -3.36
C LEU A 735 5.27 -6.83 -3.57
N ALA A 736 4.25 -6.77 -4.41
CA ALA A 736 3.47 -7.96 -4.69
C ALA A 736 3.33 -8.29 -6.17
N PHE A 737 3.19 -9.59 -6.40
CA PHE A 737 3.08 -10.23 -7.71
C PHE A 737 1.86 -11.14 -7.70
N ASP A 738 0.82 -10.79 -8.45
CA ASP A 738 -0.35 -11.64 -8.56
C ASP A 738 -0.45 -12.25 -9.96
N ALA A 739 -0.52 -13.57 -10.01
CA ALA A 739 -0.63 -14.34 -11.26
C ALA A 739 0.43 -13.99 -12.32
N ASN A 740 1.59 -13.47 -11.92
CA ASN A 740 2.70 -13.19 -12.84
C ASN A 740 3.36 -14.48 -13.32
N THR A 741 4.03 -14.41 -14.47
CA THR A 741 4.86 -15.55 -14.90
C THR A 741 6.09 -15.67 -14.01
N ASN A 742 6.79 -14.57 -13.72
CA ASN A 742 7.89 -14.55 -12.76
C ASN A 742 7.82 -13.33 -11.85
N GLY A 743 8.32 -13.46 -10.64
CA GLY A 743 8.42 -12.35 -9.70
C GLY A 743 9.62 -11.45 -10.01
N ILE A 744 10.82 -11.92 -9.73
CA ILE A 744 12.08 -11.19 -9.91
C ILE A 744 12.93 -11.94 -10.91
N VAL A 745 13.31 -11.29 -12.01
CA VAL A 745 14.15 -11.89 -13.06
C VAL A 745 15.47 -11.14 -13.14
N GLY A 746 16.58 -11.90 -13.05
CA GLY A 746 17.93 -11.39 -13.25
C GLY A 746 18.45 -11.76 -14.64
N HIS A 747 18.64 -10.76 -15.50
CA HIS A 747 19.02 -10.97 -16.89
C HIS A 747 20.53 -11.05 -17.10
N ARG A 748 20.91 -11.66 -18.21
CA ARG A 748 22.30 -11.84 -18.61
C ARG A 748 23.08 -10.53 -18.59
N GLY A 749 24.27 -10.55 -17.97
CA GLY A 749 25.18 -9.41 -17.91
C GLY A 749 24.80 -8.35 -16.88
N ALA A 750 23.69 -8.52 -16.17
CA ALA A 750 23.34 -7.66 -15.05
C ALA A 750 24.06 -8.11 -13.76
N GLU A 751 24.53 -7.13 -12.97
CA GLU A 751 25.24 -7.31 -11.70
C GLU A 751 24.59 -6.48 -10.57
N PRO A 752 23.27 -6.60 -10.34
CA PRO A 752 22.60 -5.78 -9.36
C PRO A 752 22.96 -6.16 -7.91
N LYS A 753 22.71 -5.21 -7.00
CA LYS A 753 22.54 -5.48 -5.57
C LYS A 753 21.12 -5.09 -5.20
N PHE A 754 20.22 -6.04 -5.22
CA PHE A 754 18.78 -5.83 -5.03
C PHE A 754 18.28 -6.52 -3.77
N VAL A 755 17.49 -5.79 -2.98
CA VAL A 755 16.86 -6.29 -1.76
C VAL A 755 15.35 -6.09 -1.83
N ALA A 756 14.61 -7.19 -1.78
CA ALA A 756 13.16 -7.19 -1.66
C ALA A 756 12.76 -7.49 -0.21
N ASN A 757 12.13 -6.51 0.45
CA ASN A 757 11.54 -6.70 1.78
C ASN A 757 10.03 -6.81 1.65
N CYS A 758 9.42 -7.73 2.40
CA CYS A 758 7.98 -7.97 2.39
C CYS A 758 7.42 -8.17 0.98
N ALA A 759 8.11 -8.97 0.16
CA ALA A 759 7.59 -9.34 -1.14
C ALA A 759 6.59 -10.50 -0.99
N MET A 760 5.45 -10.35 -1.63
CA MET A 760 4.35 -11.34 -1.60
C MET A 760 4.07 -11.83 -3.01
N GLY A 761 3.73 -13.10 -3.20
CA GLY A 761 3.52 -13.55 -4.56
C GLY A 761 2.67 -14.79 -4.74
N VAL A 762 1.88 -14.75 -5.82
CA VAL A 762 1.23 -15.89 -6.48
C VAL A 762 1.68 -15.90 -7.92
N PHE A 763 2.08 -17.07 -8.45
CA PHE A 763 2.59 -17.17 -9.80
C PHE A 763 1.68 -17.95 -10.73
N SER A 764 1.89 -17.71 -12.02
CA SER A 764 0.98 -18.06 -13.10
C SER A 764 0.40 -19.48 -13.03
N ARG A 765 -0.89 -19.59 -13.20
CA ARG A 765 -1.62 -20.84 -13.32
C ARG A 765 -1.23 -21.67 -14.55
N GLN A 766 -0.63 -21.06 -15.57
CA GLN A 766 -0.46 -21.71 -16.85
C GLN A 766 0.83 -22.52 -16.96
N GLN A 767 1.94 -22.12 -16.31
CA GLN A 767 3.24 -22.77 -16.51
C GLN A 767 4.11 -22.89 -15.25
N GLY A 768 3.59 -22.56 -14.05
CA GLY A 768 4.38 -22.58 -12.82
C GLY A 768 5.50 -21.55 -12.87
N GLY A 769 5.18 -20.32 -12.49
CA GLY A 769 6.17 -19.23 -12.45
C GLY A 769 7.07 -19.29 -11.24
N TYR A 770 8.21 -18.62 -11.32
CA TYR A 770 9.21 -18.56 -10.26
C TYR A 770 9.17 -17.24 -9.50
N PHE A 771 9.34 -17.31 -8.20
CA PHE A 771 9.53 -16.11 -7.40
C PHE A 771 10.83 -15.39 -7.78
N VAL A 772 11.95 -16.14 -7.91
CA VAL A 772 13.21 -15.61 -8.42
C VAL A 772 13.70 -16.49 -9.56
N LYS A 773 13.99 -15.89 -10.70
CA LYS A 773 14.63 -16.51 -11.85
C LYS A 773 15.88 -15.75 -12.25
N THR A 774 16.98 -16.44 -12.53
CA THR A 774 18.19 -15.80 -13.09
C THR A 774 18.64 -16.50 -14.35
N GLU A 775 19.14 -15.76 -15.32
CA GLU A 775 19.64 -16.26 -16.59
C GLU A 775 21.12 -16.65 -16.53
N PRO A 776 21.61 -17.48 -17.48
CA PRO A 776 23.02 -17.72 -17.64
C PRO A 776 23.80 -16.42 -17.90
N GLY A 777 24.84 -16.17 -17.09
CA GLY A 777 25.63 -14.93 -17.16
C GLY A 777 25.09 -13.76 -16.33
N PHE A 778 24.03 -13.96 -15.55
CA PHE A 778 23.69 -13.08 -14.44
C PHE A 778 24.77 -13.22 -13.35
N ALA A 779 25.30 -12.09 -12.84
CA ALA A 779 26.39 -12.10 -11.86
C ALA A 779 26.06 -11.32 -10.56
N GLY A 780 24.84 -10.80 -10.43
CA GLY A 780 24.41 -9.99 -9.31
C GLY A 780 24.00 -10.73 -8.06
N ALA A 781 23.47 -9.98 -7.12
CA ALA A 781 22.91 -10.49 -5.87
C ALA A 781 21.45 -10.04 -5.70
N ILE A 782 20.57 -10.98 -5.41
CA ILE A 782 19.16 -10.77 -5.06
C ILE A 782 18.94 -11.30 -3.65
N ALA A 783 18.46 -10.45 -2.74
CA ALA A 783 18.04 -10.87 -1.41
C ALA A 783 16.54 -10.63 -1.24
N SER A 784 15.81 -11.62 -0.73
CA SER A 784 14.41 -11.46 -0.31
C SER A 784 14.30 -11.69 1.19
N VAL A 785 13.70 -10.74 1.89
CA VAL A 785 13.62 -10.72 3.35
C VAL A 785 12.17 -10.57 3.78
N ASN A 786 11.74 -11.37 4.76
CA ASN A 786 10.39 -11.34 5.30
C ASN A 786 9.31 -11.40 4.20
N SER A 787 9.44 -12.39 3.34
CA SER A 787 8.64 -12.52 2.13
C SER A 787 7.83 -13.81 2.14
N GLU A 788 6.78 -13.85 1.32
CA GLU A 788 5.94 -15.04 1.20
C GLU A 788 5.49 -15.30 -0.23
N ILE A 789 5.37 -16.57 -0.56
CA ILE A 789 4.74 -17.02 -1.80
C ILE A 789 3.76 -18.15 -1.52
N TRP A 790 2.73 -18.21 -2.33
CA TRP A 790 1.73 -19.28 -2.20
C TRP A 790 1.16 -19.73 -3.55
N SER A 791 0.30 -20.70 -3.53
CA SER A 791 -0.32 -21.40 -4.65
C SER A 791 0.41 -22.67 -5.06
N GLY A 792 -0.36 -23.76 -5.19
CA GLY A 792 0.11 -25.04 -5.64
C GLY A 792 0.67 -25.11 -7.09
N ARG A 793 0.91 -23.97 -7.71
CA ARG A 793 1.55 -23.85 -9.03
C ARG A 793 2.77 -22.92 -9.01
N SER A 794 2.97 -22.19 -7.93
CA SER A 794 4.16 -21.33 -7.75
C SER A 794 5.41 -22.15 -7.52
N ARG A 795 6.53 -21.67 -8.01
CA ARG A 795 7.86 -22.23 -7.81
C ARG A 795 8.75 -21.22 -7.10
N ILE A 796 9.71 -21.72 -6.33
CA ILE A 796 10.52 -20.85 -5.49
C ILE A 796 11.58 -20.15 -6.32
N VAL A 797 12.52 -20.91 -6.90
CA VAL A 797 13.63 -20.34 -7.66
C VAL A 797 14.02 -21.19 -8.85
N TYR A 798 14.56 -20.52 -9.89
CA TYR A 798 15.30 -21.15 -10.98
C TYR A 798 16.54 -20.30 -11.27
N LEU A 799 17.69 -20.74 -10.79
CA LEU A 799 18.91 -19.95 -10.78
C LEU A 799 19.97 -20.54 -11.72
N GLU A 800 20.36 -19.78 -12.74
CA GLU A 800 21.41 -20.14 -13.68
C GLU A 800 22.66 -19.25 -13.54
N GLY A 801 22.67 -18.30 -12.61
CA GLY A 801 23.81 -17.45 -12.30
C GLY A 801 23.58 -16.58 -11.07
N GLY A 802 24.62 -15.93 -10.58
CA GLY A 802 24.58 -14.99 -9.46
C GLY A 802 24.29 -15.63 -8.10
N ARG A 803 23.90 -14.78 -7.17
CA ARG A 803 23.64 -15.16 -5.78
C ARG A 803 22.24 -14.75 -5.35
N THR A 804 21.48 -15.71 -4.84
CA THR A 804 20.14 -15.46 -4.25
C THR A 804 20.13 -15.81 -2.76
N ILE A 805 19.51 -14.96 -1.96
CA ILE A 805 19.30 -15.15 -0.52
C ILE A 805 17.80 -15.05 -0.25
N LEU A 806 17.23 -16.10 0.37
CA LEU A 806 15.89 -16.10 0.91
C LEU A 806 15.99 -16.14 2.43
N SER A 807 15.68 -15.02 3.08
CA SER A 807 15.76 -14.89 4.52
C SER A 807 14.37 -14.68 5.10
N GLN A 808 13.98 -15.48 6.10
CA GLN A 808 12.65 -15.43 6.68
C GLN A 808 11.57 -15.50 5.59
N PHE A 809 11.63 -16.57 4.83
CA PHE A 809 10.82 -16.78 3.65
C PHE A 809 9.74 -17.81 3.94
N LEU A 810 8.49 -17.48 3.64
CA LEU A 810 7.37 -18.39 3.76
C LEU A 810 6.98 -18.95 2.40
N SER A 811 6.96 -20.25 2.28
CA SER A 811 6.50 -20.95 1.08
C SER A 811 5.28 -21.80 1.41
N TRP A 812 4.12 -21.47 0.80
CA TRP A 812 2.89 -22.21 0.91
C TRP A 812 2.63 -23.04 -0.34
N CYS A 813 2.62 -24.35 -0.23
CA CYS A 813 2.26 -25.26 -1.32
C CYS A 813 3.04 -25.05 -2.62
N CYS A 814 4.28 -24.55 -2.56
CA CYS A 814 5.10 -24.33 -3.75
C CYS A 814 5.91 -25.57 -4.09
N TYR A 815 6.12 -25.84 -5.40
CA TYR A 815 6.65 -27.13 -5.83
C TYR A 815 8.15 -27.25 -5.83
N GLU A 816 8.88 -26.32 -6.43
CA GLU A 816 10.30 -26.57 -6.71
C GLU A 816 11.19 -25.35 -6.64
N GLY A 817 12.47 -25.63 -6.41
CA GLY A 817 13.57 -24.69 -6.62
C GLY A 817 14.72 -25.44 -7.29
N VAL A 818 15.37 -24.82 -8.27
CA VAL A 818 16.52 -25.37 -8.99
C VAL A 818 17.68 -24.40 -8.97
N VAL A 819 18.86 -24.87 -8.54
CA VAL A 819 20.10 -24.09 -8.50
C VAL A 819 21.09 -24.75 -9.44
N LYS A 820 21.35 -24.12 -10.57
CA LYS A 820 22.25 -24.64 -11.61
C LYS A 820 23.71 -24.34 -11.33
N LYS A 821 24.58 -24.96 -12.10
CA LYS A 821 26.03 -24.73 -12.05
C LYS A 821 26.39 -23.23 -12.13
N GLY A 822 27.19 -22.75 -11.19
CA GLY A 822 27.64 -21.36 -11.12
C GLY A 822 26.71 -20.42 -10.35
N ALA A 823 25.49 -20.86 -10.03
CA ALA A 823 24.57 -20.12 -9.18
C ALA A 823 24.72 -20.49 -7.69
N SER A 824 24.26 -19.61 -6.83
CA SER A 824 24.25 -19.82 -5.37
C SER A 824 22.90 -19.44 -4.76
N LEU A 825 22.37 -20.33 -3.91
CA LEU A 825 21.16 -20.07 -3.12
C LEU A 825 21.43 -20.27 -1.63
N THR A 826 21.12 -19.25 -0.84
CA THR A 826 21.09 -19.36 0.62
C THR A 826 19.66 -19.21 1.12
N VAL A 827 19.19 -20.19 1.90
CA VAL A 827 17.87 -20.17 2.54
C VAL A 827 18.09 -20.15 4.06
N CYS A 828 17.60 -19.10 4.72
CA CYS A 828 17.78 -18.91 6.16
C CYS A 828 16.46 -18.57 6.86
N GLY A 829 16.15 -19.27 7.95
CA GLY A 829 14.96 -18.99 8.76
C GLY A 829 13.65 -19.14 7.97
N ALA A 830 13.61 -19.99 6.96
CA ALA A 830 12.45 -20.17 6.11
C ALA A 830 11.44 -21.13 6.72
N THR A 831 10.20 -20.97 6.32
CA THR A 831 9.09 -21.87 6.67
C THR A 831 8.48 -22.44 5.40
N PHE A 832 8.38 -23.76 5.35
CA PHE A 832 7.71 -24.49 4.27
C PHE A 832 6.43 -25.11 4.82
N ALA A 833 5.30 -24.79 4.23
CA ALA A 833 4.00 -25.19 4.73
C ALA A 833 3.04 -25.59 3.60
N SER A 834 1.98 -26.31 3.94
CA SER A 834 0.95 -26.71 3.00
C SER A 834 -0.45 -26.48 3.58
N ASN A 835 -1.43 -26.28 2.74
CA ASN A 835 -2.84 -26.24 3.10
C ASN A 835 -3.38 -27.66 3.37
N ASN A 836 -4.17 -27.78 4.41
CA ASN A 836 -4.75 -29.07 4.81
C ASN A 836 -5.55 -29.76 3.72
N GLY A 837 -5.24 -31.01 3.49
CA GLY A 837 -6.17 -32.03 3.02
C GLY A 837 -6.29 -32.23 1.51
N ASN A 838 -5.83 -31.32 0.69
CA ASN A 838 -5.88 -31.48 -0.77
C ASN A 838 -4.54 -31.81 -1.43
N ASP A 839 -3.44 -31.77 -0.65
CA ASP A 839 -2.12 -32.13 -1.18
C ASP A 839 -1.96 -33.62 -1.21
N LYS A 840 -1.80 -34.14 -2.40
CA LYS A 840 -1.52 -35.58 -2.66
C LYS A 840 -0.15 -36.03 -2.18
N GLY A 841 0.39 -35.38 -1.13
CA GLY A 841 1.72 -35.69 -0.59
C GLY A 841 2.89 -35.19 -1.45
N GLU A 842 2.65 -34.24 -2.35
CA GLU A 842 3.70 -33.62 -3.16
C GLU A 842 4.59 -32.74 -2.27
N LYS A 843 5.89 -32.95 -2.36
CA LYS A 843 6.89 -32.26 -1.57
C LYS A 843 7.49 -31.10 -2.36
N THR A 844 7.69 -29.97 -1.72
CA THR A 844 8.57 -28.92 -2.27
C THR A 844 9.98 -29.49 -2.37
N THR A 845 10.58 -29.45 -3.55
CA THR A 845 11.93 -29.96 -3.77
C THR A 845 12.85 -28.80 -4.17
N ILE A 846 13.96 -28.61 -3.45
CA ILE A 846 15.03 -27.70 -3.86
C ILE A 846 16.24 -28.55 -4.26
N THR A 847 16.63 -28.47 -5.52
CA THR A 847 17.75 -29.23 -6.09
C THR A 847 18.93 -28.27 -6.30
N TYR A 848 20.07 -28.63 -5.68
CA TYR A 848 21.35 -27.99 -5.93
C TYR A 848 22.16 -28.87 -6.88
N GLU A 849 22.23 -28.50 -8.12
CA GLU A 849 22.95 -29.28 -9.14
C GLU A 849 24.47 -29.21 -9.00
N ARG A 850 25.17 -30.10 -9.66
CA ARG A 850 26.63 -30.17 -9.65
C ARG A 850 27.28 -28.84 -10.09
N GLY A 851 28.13 -28.31 -9.23
CA GLY A 851 28.81 -27.04 -9.47
C GLY A 851 28.06 -25.79 -9.03
N SER A 852 26.88 -25.94 -8.42
CA SER A 852 26.21 -24.89 -7.65
C SER A 852 26.75 -24.83 -6.24
N SER A 853 26.31 -23.87 -5.45
CA SER A 853 26.67 -23.72 -4.03
C SER A 853 25.52 -23.10 -3.22
N GLY A 854 25.63 -23.17 -1.90
CA GLY A 854 24.62 -22.48 -1.06
C GLY A 854 24.63 -22.93 0.40
N ALA A 855 23.59 -22.53 1.09
CA ALA A 855 23.34 -22.94 2.47
C ALA A 855 21.83 -23.05 2.75
N VAL A 856 21.46 -23.99 3.61
CA VAL A 856 20.13 -24.06 4.21
C VAL A 856 20.33 -24.09 5.73
N CYS A 857 19.80 -23.07 6.42
CA CYS A 857 20.00 -22.91 7.85
C CYS A 857 18.77 -22.35 8.56
N GLY A 858 18.53 -22.79 9.80
CA GLY A 858 17.51 -22.26 10.69
C GLY A 858 16.08 -22.36 10.14
N SER A 859 15.79 -23.31 9.26
CA SER A 859 14.51 -23.44 8.58
C SER A 859 13.63 -24.51 9.20
N VAL A 860 12.31 -24.38 9.08
CA VAL A 860 11.35 -25.38 9.54
C VAL A 860 10.56 -25.97 8.39
N ASP A 861 10.28 -27.26 8.52
CA ASP A 861 9.34 -27.99 7.68
C ASP A 861 8.03 -28.16 8.48
N GLY A 862 7.02 -27.41 8.12
CA GLY A 862 5.74 -27.41 8.81
C GLY A 862 5.01 -28.76 8.78
N ARG A 863 5.25 -29.62 7.76
CA ARG A 863 4.61 -30.94 7.61
C ARG A 863 5.32 -31.90 6.66
N ARG A 864 6.65 -31.90 6.60
CA ARG A 864 7.45 -32.76 5.69
C ARG A 864 7.33 -32.38 4.20
N PHE A 865 7.23 -31.10 3.88
CA PHE A 865 7.05 -30.65 2.50
C PHE A 865 8.32 -30.18 1.81
N LEU A 866 9.43 -30.05 2.51
CA LEU A 866 10.70 -29.71 1.89
C LEU A 866 11.58 -30.95 1.72
N LYS A 867 11.98 -31.20 0.49
CA LYS A 867 13.06 -32.09 0.14
C LYS A 867 14.22 -31.28 -0.43
N VAL A 868 15.42 -31.46 0.09
CA VAL A 868 16.63 -30.86 -0.47
C VAL A 868 17.46 -31.95 -1.11
N VAL A 869 17.79 -31.76 -2.41
CA VAL A 869 18.66 -32.67 -3.15
C VAL A 869 20.00 -31.98 -3.33
N ASP A 870 21.06 -32.55 -2.75
CA ASP A 870 22.43 -32.04 -2.83
C ASP A 870 23.29 -32.81 -3.83
N GLU A 871 23.46 -32.28 -5.01
CA GLU A 871 24.37 -32.78 -6.04
C GLU A 871 25.64 -31.90 -6.17
N THR A 872 25.87 -30.95 -5.23
CA THR A 872 26.95 -29.95 -5.33
C THR A 872 28.36 -30.55 -5.25
N GLY A 873 28.48 -31.76 -4.74
CA GLY A 873 29.76 -32.39 -4.39
C GLY A 873 30.36 -31.85 -3.08
N GLY A 874 29.52 -31.54 -2.10
CA GLY A 874 29.92 -31.07 -0.76
C GLY A 874 30.04 -29.56 -0.60
N LYS A 875 29.47 -28.78 -1.52
CA LYS A 875 29.44 -27.30 -1.46
C LYS A 875 28.15 -26.73 -0.85
N LEU A 876 27.22 -27.56 -0.39
CA LEU A 876 26.05 -27.15 0.33
C LEU A 876 26.32 -27.14 1.84
N ALA A 877 26.22 -26.00 2.47
CA ALA A 877 26.27 -25.90 3.92
C ALA A 877 24.89 -26.17 4.53
N TRP A 878 24.80 -27.13 5.42
CA TRP A 878 23.60 -27.55 6.10
C TRP A 878 23.72 -27.40 7.62
N ARG A 879 22.87 -26.52 8.22
CA ARG A 879 23.02 -26.21 9.65
C ARG A 879 21.68 -25.93 10.32
N ASN A 880 21.51 -26.47 11.50
CA ASN A 880 20.48 -26.14 12.49
C ASN A 880 19.08 -26.03 11.87
N ASN A 881 18.66 -27.12 11.23
CA ASN A 881 17.36 -27.15 10.55
C ASN A 881 16.39 -28.12 11.23
N GLY A 882 15.11 -27.72 11.25
CA GLY A 882 14.01 -28.66 11.50
C GLY A 882 13.67 -29.50 10.25
N VAL A 883 14.42 -29.34 9.17
CA VAL A 883 14.28 -30.04 7.88
C VAL A 883 15.32 -31.15 7.77
N ARG A 884 14.99 -32.25 7.11
CA ARG A 884 15.93 -33.36 6.86
C ARG A 884 16.40 -33.36 5.41
N ILE A 885 17.65 -33.74 5.18
CA ILE A 885 18.17 -34.11 3.85
C ILE A 885 17.78 -35.54 3.60
N ASP A 886 17.23 -35.88 2.42
CA ASP A 886 17.08 -37.22 1.94
C ASP A 886 18.26 -37.56 1.00
#